data_06f6b58d659d030703f1ef13b878d6b8
#
_entry.id   06f6b58d659d030703f1ef13b878d6b8
#
_cell.length_a   1.000
_cell.length_b   1.000
_cell.length_c   1.000
_cell.angle_alpha   90.00
_cell.angle_beta   90.00
_cell.angle_gamma   90.00
#
_symmetry.space_group_name_H-M   'P 1'
#
loop_
_entity.id
_entity.type
_entity.pdbx_description
1 polymer ?
#
loop_
_entity_poly.entity_id
_entity_poly.type
_entity_poly.pdbx_seq_one_letter_code
_entity_poly.pdbx_strand_id
1 'polypeptide(L)'
;MIMPRLVTALADRYQIERELGQGGMATVYLARDVRHDREVALKVLKPELAAVLGAERFVVEIKTTASLQHPHILPLFDSGSVDGFLYYVMPFIDGETLRAKLDRETQLGIDDGIKIAIDVADALDYAHRRGVVHRDIKPENILLHEGRPVVADFGIALAVSAAADGRITESGLSLGTPHYMSPEQATAETITARSDIYSLASVLYEMLAGEPPHSGGSAQQIIMKIVTEEVQPLTRRRKAVPAHIAAAVAQGLEKLPADRFESAAKFAEALRDPHVTMHRVRPAVAQRGTALTTPAARWAVALGLLVGGGAIGWGLHTNRADAPAPVTHFTIPVPGGLDVAGIVPMLSIAPDGRSLAYFQDGILYRRRLERDGPEPLGAFAMGCCAQFLKDGQSMLVGNSGRFGRDWRIVSLSGGPVANVSARPIGEDIVTGGWSLPGLSRRRAGDTTWTVITKLDSGGAVAAHMWPQLLEGGRSVLYTIMGPSMMWHDARIVLEDLTSGERTTVVSGGTDGRYVPTGHVVYIRADGTMEAVPFDLRRRRLTGPAFTVAEGVQTGYWGGAGSFAISDAGTFAYIRGSSWRLHQLTWVDRQGKVIGHVGEPVTVEGIRLSPDERYAVTYVASPSADIARFDVATGEQRRLTFDTKTEDNPTWSRDGRRVTYRLIVAANDTRIVTRSADGQGAVEQTYAAGKGRSAIPLDWSPDGSALAIDDGGLRVLDLESQRVDTVSRGRTNAQFSPDGRWLAYTTEETGREEVYAISFPALSGKQQISTTGGRLPQWSARSGELFFLKSDTVMATSVSTRTGFDWTVPRPLFARPDLATLDYGFAVSADGRRFLYPARNPDASPREIHVVLNWFEELKARAVP
;
A
#
# COMPACT_ATOMS: atom_id res chain seq x y z
N MET A 1 34.96 -0.03 -5.55
CA MET A 1 35.49 0.83 -4.48
C MET A 1 35.26 0.29 -3.05
N ILE A 2 34.40 -0.71 -2.83
CA ILE A 2 34.15 -1.30 -1.49
C ILE A 2 35.31 -2.17 -1.01
N MET A 3 35.82 -3.02 -1.86
CA MET A 3 36.92 -3.96 -1.54
C MET A 3 38.17 -3.32 -0.91
N PRO A 4 38.79 -2.26 -1.46
CA PRO A 4 40.00 -1.69 -0.89
C PRO A 4 39.82 -1.12 0.53
N ARG A 5 38.66 -0.54 0.82
CA ARG A 5 38.35 0.01 2.16
C ARG A 5 38.17 -1.10 3.18
N LEU A 6 37.47 -2.15 2.82
CA LEU A 6 37.22 -3.32 3.68
C LEU A 6 38.55 -4.04 4.00
N VAL A 7 39.38 -4.28 2.97
CA VAL A 7 40.70 -4.92 3.13
C VAL A 7 41.58 -4.12 4.09
N THR A 8 41.63 -2.79 3.92
CA THR A 8 42.40 -1.92 4.82
C THR A 8 41.88 -1.92 6.25
N ALA A 9 40.57 -1.85 6.40
CA ALA A 9 39.93 -1.77 7.72
C ALA A 9 40.02 -3.06 8.54
N LEU A 10 40.14 -4.22 7.90
CA LEU A 10 40.27 -5.53 8.56
C LEU A 10 41.71 -6.10 8.59
N ALA A 11 42.68 -5.44 7.97
CA ALA A 11 44.03 -5.97 7.76
C ALA A 11 44.77 -6.45 9.02
N ASP A 12 44.53 -5.81 10.17
CA ASP A 12 45.15 -6.16 11.45
C ASP A 12 44.65 -7.50 12.03
N ARG A 13 43.55 -8.03 11.50
CA ARG A 13 42.91 -9.23 12.04
C ARG A 13 42.59 -10.29 10.98
N TYR A 14 42.08 -9.89 9.83
CA TYR A 14 41.69 -10.79 8.76
C TYR A 14 42.34 -10.37 7.44
N GLN A 15 43.15 -11.25 6.88
CA GLN A 15 43.71 -11.06 5.57
C GLN A 15 42.78 -11.69 4.53
N ILE A 16 42.05 -10.85 3.78
CA ILE A 16 41.12 -11.29 2.75
C ILE A 16 41.92 -11.80 1.55
N GLU A 17 41.64 -13.04 1.13
CA GLU A 17 42.32 -13.69 0.03
C GLU A 17 41.53 -13.63 -1.27
N ARG A 18 40.30 -14.05 -1.27
CA ARG A 18 39.41 -14.05 -2.44
C ARG A 18 37.93 -14.05 -2.07
N GLU A 19 37.10 -13.72 -3.02
CA GLU A 19 35.65 -13.87 -2.91
C GLU A 19 35.23 -15.34 -3.06
N LEU A 20 34.38 -15.83 -2.17
CA LEU A 20 33.78 -17.16 -2.23
C LEU A 20 32.42 -17.13 -2.94
N GLY A 21 31.66 -16.04 -2.77
CA GLY A 21 30.39 -15.87 -3.41
C GLY A 21 29.70 -14.56 -3.03
N GLN A 22 28.81 -14.10 -3.90
CA GLN A 22 28.00 -12.91 -3.69
C GLN A 22 26.51 -13.27 -3.74
N GLY A 23 25.79 -12.93 -2.65
CA GLY A 23 24.35 -13.10 -2.55
C GLY A 23 23.58 -11.78 -2.59
N GLY A 24 22.27 -11.86 -2.52
CA GLY A 24 21.38 -10.69 -2.47
C GLY A 24 21.67 -9.76 -1.29
N MET A 25 22.04 -10.30 -0.12
CA MET A 25 22.19 -9.58 1.14
C MET A 25 23.64 -9.37 1.59
N ALA A 26 24.58 -10.19 1.14
CA ALA A 26 25.97 -10.16 1.61
C ALA A 26 26.94 -10.73 0.56
N THR A 27 28.21 -10.43 0.75
CA THR A 27 29.35 -11.06 0.02
C THR A 27 30.18 -11.85 1.00
N VAL A 28 30.59 -13.06 0.63
CA VAL A 28 31.40 -13.96 1.45
C VAL A 28 32.81 -14.02 0.87
N TYR A 29 33.81 -13.84 1.73
CA TYR A 29 35.21 -13.88 1.37
C TYR A 29 35.93 -15.00 2.11
N LEU A 30 36.88 -15.68 1.46
CA LEU A 30 37.90 -16.44 2.14
C LEU A 30 38.92 -15.45 2.73
N ALA A 31 39.19 -15.62 4.02
CA ALA A 31 40.15 -14.80 4.72
C ALA A 31 41.00 -15.65 5.68
N ARG A 32 42.18 -15.19 6.02
CA ARG A 32 43.05 -15.78 7.04
C ARG A 32 42.92 -14.98 8.34
N ASP A 33 42.49 -15.60 9.41
CA ASP A 33 42.59 -15.04 10.76
C ASP A 33 44.02 -14.98 11.21
N VAL A 34 44.63 -13.80 11.15
CA VAL A 34 46.06 -13.57 11.41
C VAL A 34 46.43 -13.91 12.86
N ARG A 35 45.52 -13.84 13.80
CA ARG A 35 45.76 -14.15 15.23
C ARG A 35 45.80 -15.65 15.54
N HIS A 36 45.01 -16.42 14.81
CA HIS A 36 44.84 -17.85 15.06
C HIS A 36 45.43 -18.71 13.96
N ASP A 37 45.98 -18.09 12.93
CA ASP A 37 46.61 -18.72 11.77
C ASP A 37 45.72 -19.81 11.10
N ARG A 38 44.48 -19.45 10.78
CA ARG A 38 43.48 -20.37 10.21
C ARG A 38 42.64 -19.69 9.13
N GLU A 39 42.17 -20.49 8.19
CA GLU A 39 41.23 -20.04 7.18
C GLU A 39 39.83 -19.87 7.79
N VAL A 40 39.16 -18.77 7.40
CA VAL A 40 37.82 -18.40 7.82
C VAL A 40 37.00 -17.88 6.65
N ALA A 41 35.70 -18.05 6.73
CA ALA A 41 34.74 -17.38 5.86
C ALA A 41 34.29 -16.07 6.52
N LEU A 42 34.59 -14.95 5.87
CA LEU A 42 34.19 -13.62 6.29
C LEU A 42 32.98 -13.19 5.47
N LYS A 43 31.82 -13.08 6.09
CA LYS A 43 30.59 -12.61 5.42
C LYS A 43 30.32 -11.15 5.77
N VAL A 44 30.25 -10.32 4.75
CA VAL A 44 30.08 -8.86 4.86
C VAL A 44 28.71 -8.48 4.29
N LEU A 45 27.89 -7.83 5.09
CA LEU A 45 26.58 -7.35 4.67
C LEU A 45 26.71 -6.19 3.69
N LYS A 46 25.80 -6.12 2.72
CA LYS A 46 25.74 -4.99 1.80
C LYS A 46 25.47 -3.68 2.56
N PRO A 47 26.04 -2.54 2.15
CA PRO A 47 25.91 -1.26 2.85
C PRO A 47 24.45 -0.83 3.06
N GLU A 48 23.59 -1.10 2.07
CA GLU A 48 22.16 -0.76 2.13
C GLU A 48 21.46 -1.50 3.28
N LEU A 49 21.83 -2.75 3.48
CA LEU A 49 21.30 -3.58 4.56
C LEU A 49 21.90 -3.21 5.92
N ALA A 50 23.21 -2.91 5.95
CA ALA A 50 23.90 -2.45 7.14
C ALA A 50 23.32 -1.13 7.69
N ALA A 51 22.92 -0.21 6.80
CA ALA A 51 22.29 1.06 7.15
C ALA A 51 20.89 0.89 7.78
N VAL A 52 20.13 -0.12 7.35
CA VAL A 52 18.79 -0.43 7.89
C VAL A 52 18.88 -1.13 9.23
N LEU A 53 19.82 -2.07 9.39
CA LEU A 53 19.98 -2.89 10.60
C LEU A 53 20.53 -2.11 11.79
N GLY A 54 21.51 -1.23 11.56
CA GLY A 54 22.28 -0.59 12.61
C GLY A 54 23.24 -1.54 13.35
N ALA A 55 24.42 -1.03 13.72
CA ALA A 55 25.48 -1.85 14.29
C ALA A 55 25.13 -2.47 15.67
N GLU A 56 24.42 -1.72 16.51
CA GLU A 56 24.07 -2.20 17.86
C GLU A 56 23.09 -3.37 17.82
N ARG A 57 22.06 -3.28 16.99
CA ARG A 57 21.04 -4.31 16.84
C ARG A 57 21.62 -5.59 16.22
N PHE A 58 22.45 -5.44 15.19
CA PHE A 58 23.16 -6.54 14.55
C PHE A 58 23.99 -7.35 15.56
N VAL A 59 24.77 -6.68 16.43
CA VAL A 59 25.61 -7.35 17.45
C VAL A 59 24.77 -8.09 18.50
N VAL A 60 23.60 -7.56 18.88
CA VAL A 60 22.71 -8.20 19.87
C VAL A 60 22.12 -9.49 19.28
N GLU A 61 21.65 -9.47 18.06
CA GLU A 61 21.01 -10.62 17.42
C GLU A 61 22.01 -11.73 17.07
N ILE A 62 23.21 -11.36 16.63
CA ILE A 62 24.29 -12.32 16.37
C ILE A 62 24.75 -13.02 17.66
N LYS A 63 24.73 -12.36 18.82
CA LYS A 63 25.10 -13.00 20.10
C LYS A 63 24.24 -14.21 20.43
N THR A 64 22.94 -14.16 20.11
CA THR A 64 22.03 -15.28 20.33
C THR A 64 22.39 -16.47 19.44
N THR A 65 22.71 -16.21 18.18
CA THR A 65 23.14 -17.24 17.22
C THR A 65 24.54 -17.79 17.57
N ALA A 66 25.44 -16.96 18.01
CA ALA A 66 26.78 -17.39 18.42
C ALA A 66 26.80 -18.33 19.63
N SER A 67 25.71 -18.41 20.39
CA SER A 67 25.55 -19.35 21.50
C SER A 67 25.18 -20.76 21.08
N LEU A 68 24.82 -20.99 19.82
CA LEU A 68 24.43 -22.31 19.31
C LEU A 68 25.68 -23.18 19.07
N GLN A 69 25.72 -24.35 19.72
CA GLN A 69 26.77 -25.35 19.58
C GLN A 69 26.16 -26.70 19.23
N HIS A 70 26.25 -27.11 17.98
CA HIS A 70 25.72 -28.36 17.49
C HIS A 70 26.56 -28.86 16.30
N PRO A 71 26.79 -30.17 16.13
CA PRO A 71 27.64 -30.69 15.06
C PRO A 71 27.14 -30.37 13.65
N HIS A 72 25.84 -30.09 13.49
CA HIS A 72 25.20 -29.72 12.22
C HIS A 72 24.82 -28.25 12.15
N ILE A 73 25.37 -27.38 13.00
CA ILE A 73 25.21 -25.92 12.94
C ILE A 73 26.60 -25.28 12.75
N LEU A 74 26.73 -24.42 11.76
CA LEU A 74 27.98 -23.68 11.52
C LEU A 74 28.19 -22.64 12.64
N PRO A 75 29.23 -22.77 13.49
CA PRO A 75 29.45 -21.85 14.59
C PRO A 75 29.92 -20.48 14.10
N LEU A 76 29.63 -19.42 14.87
CA LEU A 76 30.20 -18.11 14.65
C LEU A 76 31.46 -17.92 15.51
N PHE A 77 32.54 -17.46 14.85
CA PHE A 77 33.80 -17.17 15.56
C PHE A 77 33.88 -15.74 16.06
N ASP A 78 33.33 -14.81 15.26
CA ASP A 78 33.40 -13.38 15.55
C ASP A 78 32.37 -12.58 14.77
N SER A 79 32.10 -11.36 15.19
CA SER A 79 31.26 -10.41 14.48
C SER A 79 31.63 -8.97 14.84
N GLY A 80 31.40 -8.04 13.95
CA GLY A 80 31.75 -6.65 14.21
C GLY A 80 31.23 -5.65 13.19
N SER A 81 31.57 -4.41 13.45
CA SER A 81 31.33 -3.27 12.56
C SER A 81 32.66 -2.55 12.35
N VAL A 82 33.03 -2.30 11.11
CA VAL A 82 34.23 -1.57 10.75
C VAL A 82 33.94 -0.68 9.54
N ASP A 83 34.30 0.59 9.63
CA ASP A 83 34.13 1.59 8.56
C ASP A 83 32.70 1.58 7.93
N GLY A 84 31.66 1.30 8.75
CA GLY A 84 30.27 1.19 8.32
C GLY A 84 29.87 -0.17 7.72
N PHE A 85 30.82 -1.12 7.58
CA PHE A 85 30.52 -2.48 7.17
C PHE A 85 30.21 -3.36 8.39
N LEU A 86 29.10 -4.08 8.31
CA LEU A 86 28.76 -5.13 9.27
C LEU A 86 29.26 -6.46 8.75
N TYR A 87 29.95 -7.23 9.58
CA TYR A 87 30.50 -8.51 9.18
C TYR A 87 30.42 -9.54 10.30
N TYR A 88 30.47 -10.80 9.92
CA TYR A 88 30.68 -11.92 10.84
C TYR A 88 31.60 -12.96 10.23
N VAL A 89 32.24 -13.71 11.10
CA VAL A 89 33.31 -14.66 10.77
C VAL A 89 32.87 -16.05 11.22
N MET A 90 33.05 -17.02 10.35
CA MET A 90 32.69 -18.42 10.60
C MET A 90 33.84 -19.33 10.07
N PRO A 91 33.88 -20.60 10.46
CA PRO A 91 34.81 -21.54 9.86
C PRO A 91 34.67 -21.57 8.33
N PHE A 92 35.79 -21.62 7.63
CA PHE A 92 35.79 -22.05 6.23
C PHE A 92 35.51 -23.54 6.17
N ILE A 93 34.45 -23.95 5.44
CA ILE A 93 34.08 -25.35 5.23
C ILE A 93 34.59 -25.74 3.82
N ASP A 94 35.57 -26.62 3.79
CA ASP A 94 36.01 -27.25 2.53
C ASP A 94 34.98 -28.28 2.12
N GLY A 95 34.07 -27.90 1.21
CA GLY A 95 32.91 -28.69 0.80
C GLY A 95 32.06 -27.96 -0.25
N GLU A 96 30.90 -28.52 -0.55
CA GLU A 96 29.96 -27.92 -1.48
C GLU A 96 28.63 -27.58 -0.78
N THR A 97 27.85 -26.68 -1.36
CA THR A 97 26.47 -26.47 -0.89
C THR A 97 25.53 -27.59 -1.37
N LEU A 98 24.47 -27.87 -0.65
CA LEU A 98 23.44 -28.81 -1.12
C LEU A 98 22.85 -28.33 -2.47
N ARG A 99 22.81 -27.02 -2.73
CA ARG A 99 22.42 -26.48 -4.02
C ARG A 99 23.34 -26.93 -5.15
N ALA A 100 24.64 -26.79 -4.99
CA ALA A 100 25.63 -27.21 -5.99
C ALA A 100 25.53 -28.74 -6.26
N LYS A 101 25.31 -29.54 -5.22
CA LYS A 101 25.07 -30.97 -5.36
C LYS A 101 23.78 -31.28 -6.13
N LEU A 102 22.67 -30.58 -5.85
CA LEU A 102 21.40 -30.76 -6.57
C LEU A 102 21.47 -30.28 -8.03
N ASP A 103 22.20 -29.22 -8.31
CA ASP A 103 22.40 -28.73 -9.68
C ASP A 103 23.20 -29.74 -10.53
N ARG A 104 24.11 -30.51 -9.89
CA ARG A 104 24.90 -31.54 -10.55
C ARG A 104 24.14 -32.88 -10.68
N GLU A 105 23.44 -33.31 -9.65
CA GLU A 105 22.84 -34.63 -9.57
C GLU A 105 21.34 -34.66 -9.86
N THR A 106 20.69 -33.51 -9.86
CA THR A 106 19.23 -33.30 -10.01
C THR A 106 18.41 -33.97 -8.92
N GLN A 107 18.63 -35.27 -8.64
CA GLN A 107 17.98 -36.05 -7.59
C GLN A 107 19.03 -36.81 -6.77
N LEU A 108 18.85 -36.83 -5.47
CA LEU A 108 19.71 -37.61 -4.56
C LEU A 108 19.21 -39.06 -4.39
N GLY A 109 20.09 -39.94 -3.89
CA GLY A 109 19.70 -41.22 -3.32
C GLY A 109 18.62 -41.02 -2.22
N ILE A 110 17.65 -41.92 -2.15
CA ILE A 110 16.56 -41.79 -1.17
C ILE A 110 17.12 -41.76 0.26
N ASP A 111 18.01 -42.70 0.57
CA ASP A 111 18.62 -42.79 1.90
C ASP A 111 19.51 -41.59 2.23
N ASP A 112 20.25 -41.07 1.24
CA ASP A 112 21.08 -39.85 1.40
C ASP A 112 20.24 -38.64 1.68
N GLY A 113 19.16 -38.43 0.91
CA GLY A 113 18.25 -37.31 1.10
C GLY A 113 17.56 -37.35 2.47
N ILE A 114 17.11 -38.52 2.90
CA ILE A 114 16.50 -38.76 4.22
C ILE A 114 17.49 -38.46 5.33
N LYS A 115 18.75 -38.96 5.21
CA LYS A 115 19.79 -38.73 6.21
C LYS A 115 20.12 -37.25 6.35
N ILE A 116 20.30 -36.52 5.24
CA ILE A 116 20.53 -35.08 5.27
C ILE A 116 19.37 -34.38 5.97
N ALA A 117 18.12 -34.72 5.63
CA ALA A 117 16.95 -34.08 6.25
C ALA A 117 16.84 -34.36 7.75
N ILE A 118 17.18 -35.57 8.20
CA ILE A 118 17.20 -35.92 9.62
C ILE A 118 18.26 -35.12 10.38
N ASP A 119 19.49 -35.04 9.86
CA ASP A 119 20.59 -34.34 10.50
C ASP A 119 20.29 -32.80 10.59
N VAL A 120 19.68 -32.23 9.54
CA VAL A 120 19.21 -30.83 9.54
C VAL A 120 18.05 -30.64 10.52
N ALA A 121 17.08 -31.56 10.58
CA ALA A 121 15.97 -31.50 11.55
C ALA A 121 16.47 -31.56 13.00
N ASP A 122 17.49 -32.37 13.30
CA ASP A 122 18.10 -32.43 14.64
C ASP A 122 18.79 -31.08 15.00
N ALA A 123 19.45 -30.41 14.03
CA ALA A 123 20.01 -29.08 14.20
C ALA A 123 18.94 -28.02 14.47
N LEU A 124 17.84 -28.06 13.70
CA LEU A 124 16.72 -27.14 13.87
C LEU A 124 16.04 -27.32 15.22
N ASP A 125 15.77 -28.57 15.65
CA ASP A 125 15.16 -28.83 16.95
C ASP A 125 16.00 -28.31 18.11
N TYR A 126 17.33 -28.47 18.00
CA TYR A 126 18.26 -27.91 18.98
C TYR A 126 18.16 -26.39 19.08
N ALA A 127 18.08 -25.68 17.94
CA ALA A 127 17.96 -24.23 17.90
C ALA A 127 16.57 -23.76 18.38
N HIS A 128 15.49 -24.43 17.96
CA HIS A 128 14.12 -24.13 18.35
C HIS A 128 13.91 -24.21 19.86
N ARG A 129 14.46 -25.23 20.53
CA ARG A 129 14.41 -25.34 21.99
C ARG A 129 15.13 -24.20 22.72
N ARG A 130 15.98 -23.45 22.00
CA ARG A 130 16.67 -22.23 22.51
C ARG A 130 16.01 -20.94 22.06
N GLY A 131 14.82 -21.03 21.46
CA GLY A 131 14.07 -19.88 20.98
C GLY A 131 14.58 -19.29 19.67
N VAL A 132 15.47 -19.99 18.95
CA VAL A 132 16.03 -19.53 17.67
C VAL A 132 15.35 -20.25 16.53
N VAL A 133 14.67 -19.51 15.66
CA VAL A 133 14.06 -19.98 14.40
C VAL A 133 14.95 -19.54 13.25
N HIS A 134 15.25 -20.41 12.29
CA HIS A 134 16.19 -20.15 11.20
C HIS A 134 15.63 -19.18 10.16
N ARG A 135 14.38 -19.40 9.70
CA ARG A 135 13.60 -18.57 8.77
C ARG A 135 14.04 -18.56 7.31
N ASP A 136 15.16 -19.15 6.96
CA ASP A 136 15.70 -19.21 5.59
C ASP A 136 16.37 -20.56 5.30
N ILE A 137 15.68 -21.68 5.60
CA ILE A 137 16.17 -23.00 5.25
C ILE A 137 15.99 -23.24 3.76
N LYS A 138 17.12 -23.45 3.08
CA LYS A 138 17.19 -23.72 1.63
C LYS A 138 18.51 -24.42 1.29
N PRO A 139 18.63 -25.05 0.12
CA PRO A 139 19.84 -25.81 -0.23
C PRO A 139 21.14 -24.99 -0.23
N GLU A 140 21.06 -23.68 -0.48
CA GLU A 140 22.21 -22.78 -0.44
C GLU A 140 22.78 -22.60 0.96
N ASN A 141 21.94 -22.74 2.00
CA ASN A 141 22.32 -22.57 3.41
C ASN A 141 22.63 -23.92 4.10
N ILE A 142 22.70 -25.01 3.37
CA ILE A 142 23.14 -26.33 3.84
C ILE A 142 24.45 -26.69 3.16
N LEU A 143 25.54 -26.65 3.93
CA LEU A 143 26.88 -27.03 3.47
C LEU A 143 27.08 -28.52 3.69
N LEU A 144 27.78 -29.18 2.76
CA LEU A 144 28.12 -30.60 2.86
C LEU A 144 29.63 -30.73 3.05
N HIS A 145 30.04 -31.12 4.25
CA HIS A 145 31.43 -31.39 4.59
C HIS A 145 31.61 -32.88 4.81
N GLU A 146 32.42 -33.54 4.00
CA GLU A 146 32.60 -35.00 4.01
C GLU A 146 31.26 -35.76 4.00
N GLY A 147 30.25 -35.28 3.26
CA GLY A 147 28.92 -35.87 3.17
C GLY A 147 28.00 -35.58 4.37
N ARG A 148 28.43 -34.81 5.38
CA ARG A 148 27.63 -34.41 6.54
C ARG A 148 27.06 -33.02 6.35
N PRO A 149 25.77 -32.79 6.57
CA PRO A 149 25.17 -31.45 6.44
C PRO A 149 25.53 -30.57 7.63
N VAL A 150 25.83 -29.32 7.34
CA VAL A 150 26.03 -28.23 8.31
C VAL A 150 25.20 -27.04 7.89
N VAL A 151 24.28 -26.61 8.74
CA VAL A 151 23.38 -25.48 8.47
C VAL A 151 24.08 -24.16 8.79
N ALA A 152 24.15 -23.29 7.82
CA ALA A 152 24.71 -21.94 7.91
C ALA A 152 23.62 -20.89 8.03
N ASP A 153 23.99 -19.66 8.43
CA ASP A 153 23.16 -18.46 8.42
C ASP A 153 21.96 -18.46 9.38
N PHE A 154 22.07 -19.10 10.55
CA PHE A 154 21.06 -19.00 11.60
C PHE A 154 20.85 -17.55 12.05
N GLY A 155 19.59 -17.13 12.19
CA GLY A 155 19.16 -15.92 12.91
C GLY A 155 19.41 -14.57 12.20
N ILE A 156 20.10 -14.52 11.06
CA ILE A 156 20.40 -13.26 10.36
C ILE A 156 19.13 -12.72 9.66
N ALA A 157 18.23 -13.60 9.25
CA ALA A 157 16.93 -13.22 8.74
C ALA A 157 16.06 -12.50 9.79
N LEU A 158 16.30 -12.71 11.09
CA LEU A 158 15.63 -12.01 12.18
C LEU A 158 16.01 -10.53 12.22
N ALA A 159 17.33 -10.24 12.15
CA ALA A 159 17.86 -8.89 12.10
C ALA A 159 17.26 -8.10 10.93
N VAL A 160 17.18 -8.74 9.76
CA VAL A 160 16.67 -8.14 8.52
C VAL A 160 15.15 -7.97 8.58
N SER A 161 14.40 -8.97 9.03
CA SER A 161 12.93 -8.87 9.07
C SER A 161 12.42 -7.94 10.17
N ALA A 162 13.07 -7.91 11.33
CA ALA A 162 12.71 -7.04 12.45
C ALA A 162 13.14 -5.57 12.24
N ALA A 163 14.14 -5.31 11.39
CA ALA A 163 14.50 -3.95 10.96
C ALA A 163 13.60 -3.48 9.80
N ALA A 164 12.91 -4.40 9.16
CA ALA A 164 12.18 -4.14 7.93
C ALA A 164 10.70 -3.87 8.14
N ASP A 165 10.16 -3.90 9.38
CA ASP A 165 8.75 -3.54 9.66
C ASP A 165 7.98 -3.13 8.37
N GLY A 166 7.74 -4.08 7.46
CA GLY A 166 7.03 -3.87 6.20
C GLY A 166 7.80 -3.22 5.02
N ARG A 167 9.12 -2.96 5.11
CA ARG A 167 9.88 -2.20 4.08
C ARG A 167 10.70 -3.02 3.08
N ILE A 168 10.83 -4.33 3.26
CA ILE A 168 11.72 -5.17 2.39
C ILE A 168 11.12 -5.42 1.01
N THR A 169 9.81 -5.34 0.85
CA THR A 169 9.12 -5.51 -0.45
C THR A 169 9.17 -4.25 -1.33
N GLU A 170 9.41 -3.07 -0.75
CA GLU A 170 9.46 -1.80 -1.50
C GLU A 170 10.86 -1.44 -2.03
N SER A 171 11.93 -2.02 -1.48
CA SER A 171 13.30 -1.57 -1.80
C SER A 171 13.99 -2.33 -2.95
N GLY A 172 13.29 -3.21 -3.69
CA GLY A 172 13.91 -3.94 -4.81
C GLY A 172 15.06 -4.88 -4.40
N LEU A 173 15.32 -5.07 -3.11
CA LEU A 173 16.24 -6.07 -2.60
C LEU A 173 15.64 -7.43 -2.91
N SER A 174 16.21 -8.10 -3.91
CA SER A 174 15.83 -9.44 -4.36
C SER A 174 15.82 -10.38 -3.15
N LEU A 175 14.62 -10.58 -2.55
CA LEU A 175 14.41 -11.75 -1.73
C LEU A 175 14.77 -12.95 -2.63
N GLY A 176 15.67 -13.81 -2.17
CA GLY A 176 16.07 -15.01 -2.90
C GLY A 176 14.86 -15.77 -3.39
N THR A 177 15.04 -16.68 -4.32
CA THR A 177 13.96 -17.45 -4.96
C THR A 177 13.06 -18.10 -3.90
N PRO A 178 11.73 -17.84 -3.87
CA PRO A 178 10.85 -18.18 -2.75
C PRO A 178 10.44 -19.65 -2.65
N HIS A 179 11.10 -20.55 -3.34
CA HIS A 179 10.71 -21.97 -3.48
C HIS A 179 10.56 -22.74 -2.16
N TYR A 180 11.25 -22.32 -1.10
CA TYR A 180 11.29 -22.99 0.20
C TYR A 180 10.57 -22.20 1.29
N MET A 181 10.00 -21.05 0.93
CA MET A 181 9.28 -20.20 1.86
C MET A 181 8.01 -20.87 2.35
N SER A 182 7.73 -20.79 3.64
CA SER A 182 6.46 -21.30 4.17
C SER A 182 5.27 -20.39 3.82
N PRO A 183 4.03 -20.89 3.81
CA PRO A 183 2.85 -20.07 3.55
C PRO A 183 2.76 -18.83 4.45
N GLU A 184 3.02 -18.98 5.75
CA GLU A 184 3.01 -17.86 6.71
C GLU A 184 4.13 -16.84 6.47
N GLN A 185 5.29 -17.26 5.94
CA GLN A 185 6.32 -16.33 5.49
C GLN A 185 5.88 -15.58 4.23
N ALA A 186 5.23 -16.31 3.30
CA ALA A 186 4.72 -15.75 2.06
C ALA A 186 3.59 -14.72 2.29
N THR A 187 2.82 -14.88 3.38
CA THR A 187 1.71 -13.99 3.78
C THR A 187 2.10 -12.99 4.88
N ALA A 188 3.38 -12.92 5.28
CA ALA A 188 3.90 -12.08 6.36
C ALA A 188 3.21 -12.30 7.72
N GLU A 189 2.77 -13.53 7.98
CA GLU A 189 2.19 -13.95 9.25
C GLU A 189 3.28 -14.29 10.29
N THR A 190 2.87 -14.71 11.50
CA THR A 190 3.80 -15.05 12.57
C THR A 190 4.63 -16.27 12.23
N ILE A 191 5.94 -16.10 12.08
CA ILE A 191 6.90 -17.16 11.79
C ILE A 191 7.24 -17.91 13.08
N THR A 192 7.18 -19.22 13.02
CA THR A 192 7.46 -20.11 14.16
C THR A 192 8.43 -21.23 13.78
N ALA A 193 8.81 -22.08 14.75
CA ALA A 193 9.58 -23.31 14.51
C ALA A 193 8.97 -24.19 13.39
N ARG A 194 7.65 -24.16 13.22
CA ARG A 194 6.95 -24.92 12.19
C ARG A 194 7.15 -24.38 10.77
N SER A 195 7.60 -23.14 10.64
CA SER A 195 7.99 -22.57 9.35
C SER A 195 9.26 -23.22 8.81
N ASP A 196 10.26 -23.45 9.68
CA ASP A 196 11.48 -24.16 9.31
C ASP A 196 11.21 -25.62 8.92
N ILE A 197 10.21 -26.28 9.55
CA ILE A 197 9.79 -27.64 9.19
C ILE A 197 9.23 -27.68 7.76
N TYR A 198 8.40 -26.68 7.39
CA TYR A 198 7.90 -26.57 6.01
C TYR A 198 9.05 -26.38 5.01
N SER A 199 9.97 -25.47 5.31
CA SER A 199 11.12 -25.22 4.47
C SER A 199 12.02 -26.45 4.30
N LEU A 200 12.27 -27.18 5.39
CA LEU A 200 13.04 -28.44 5.34
C LEU A 200 12.30 -29.55 4.57
N ALA A 201 10.98 -29.65 4.73
CA ALA A 201 10.17 -30.57 3.94
C ALA A 201 10.19 -30.22 2.44
N SER A 202 10.24 -28.93 2.10
CA SER A 202 10.41 -28.46 0.72
C SER A 202 11.77 -28.84 0.14
N VAL A 203 12.83 -28.71 0.94
CA VAL A 203 14.19 -29.14 0.55
C VAL A 203 14.24 -30.66 0.35
N LEU A 204 13.62 -31.44 1.26
CA LEU A 204 13.57 -32.91 1.12
C LEU A 204 12.75 -33.32 -0.10
N TYR A 205 11.64 -32.63 -0.37
CA TYR A 205 10.87 -32.85 -1.58
C TYR A 205 11.74 -32.70 -2.83
N GLU A 206 12.50 -31.61 -2.93
CA GLU A 206 13.39 -31.37 -4.08
C GLU A 206 14.50 -32.41 -4.16
N MET A 207 15.17 -32.75 -3.06
CA MET A 207 16.19 -33.78 -3.04
C MET A 207 15.70 -35.10 -3.64
N LEU A 208 14.43 -35.44 -3.41
CA LEU A 208 13.83 -36.69 -3.87
C LEU A 208 13.12 -36.57 -5.23
N ALA A 209 12.49 -35.46 -5.53
CA ALA A 209 11.74 -35.23 -6.78
C ALA A 209 12.55 -34.64 -7.91
N GLY A 210 13.67 -33.94 -7.59
CA GLY A 210 14.51 -33.21 -8.54
C GLY A 210 14.04 -31.79 -8.86
N GLU A 211 12.91 -31.37 -8.26
CA GLU A 211 12.39 -30.00 -8.37
C GLU A 211 11.67 -29.64 -7.07
N PRO A 212 11.61 -28.36 -6.70
CA PRO A 212 10.89 -27.92 -5.49
C PRO A 212 9.38 -28.16 -5.61
N PRO A 213 8.64 -28.24 -4.47
CA PRO A 213 7.22 -28.54 -4.47
C PRO A 213 6.38 -27.54 -5.26
N HIS A 214 6.83 -26.30 -5.33
CA HIS A 214 6.22 -25.23 -6.12
C HIS A 214 7.26 -24.55 -6.98
N SER A 215 7.00 -24.43 -8.30
CA SER A 215 7.84 -23.77 -9.29
C SER A 215 7.02 -22.84 -10.18
N GLY A 216 7.63 -21.79 -10.72
CA GLY A 216 6.95 -20.81 -11.55
C GLY A 216 7.91 -19.90 -12.28
N GLY A 217 7.43 -19.17 -13.30
CA GLY A 217 8.21 -18.24 -14.10
C GLY A 217 8.56 -16.91 -13.39
N SER A 218 7.95 -16.64 -12.21
CA SER A 218 8.25 -15.46 -11.40
C SER A 218 8.11 -15.75 -9.91
N ALA A 219 8.78 -14.95 -9.06
CA ALA A 219 8.68 -15.06 -7.61
C ALA A 219 7.22 -14.96 -7.11
N GLN A 220 6.44 -14.06 -7.69
CA GLN A 220 5.02 -13.90 -7.34
C GLN A 220 4.19 -15.15 -7.67
N GLN A 221 4.44 -15.79 -8.81
CA GLN A 221 3.76 -17.03 -9.16
C GLN A 221 4.10 -18.16 -8.18
N ILE A 222 5.36 -18.28 -7.76
CA ILE A 222 5.79 -19.28 -6.78
C ILE A 222 5.12 -19.01 -5.43
N ILE A 223 5.12 -17.77 -4.94
CA ILE A 223 4.44 -17.38 -3.70
C ILE A 223 2.94 -17.69 -3.77
N MET A 224 2.29 -17.37 -4.87
CA MET A 224 0.88 -17.69 -5.08
C MET A 224 0.63 -19.19 -4.94
N LYS A 225 1.46 -20.02 -5.59
CA LYS A 225 1.33 -21.49 -5.51
C LYS A 225 1.60 -22.03 -4.10
N ILE A 226 2.58 -21.48 -3.39
CA ILE A 226 2.86 -21.84 -2.00
C ILE A 226 1.61 -21.64 -1.12
N VAL A 227 0.87 -20.58 -1.35
CA VAL A 227 -0.33 -20.26 -0.55
C VAL A 227 -1.56 -21.05 -1.01
N THR A 228 -1.76 -21.24 -2.32
CA THR A 228 -3.04 -21.70 -2.87
C THR A 228 -3.05 -23.13 -3.42
N GLU A 229 -1.92 -23.65 -3.92
CA GLU A 229 -1.88 -24.95 -4.59
C GLU A 229 -1.44 -26.05 -3.62
N GLU A 230 -2.12 -27.19 -3.65
CA GLU A 230 -1.66 -28.42 -2.98
C GLU A 230 -0.40 -28.95 -3.66
N VAL A 231 0.52 -29.45 -2.84
CA VAL A 231 1.76 -30.06 -3.35
C VAL A 231 1.44 -31.40 -4.01
N GLN A 232 2.01 -31.65 -5.18
CA GLN A 232 1.87 -32.95 -5.81
C GLN A 232 2.47 -34.05 -4.93
N PRO A 233 1.75 -35.17 -4.72
CA PRO A 233 2.29 -36.27 -3.94
C PRO A 233 3.64 -36.76 -4.46
N LEU A 234 4.63 -36.86 -3.58
CA LEU A 234 6.01 -37.23 -3.94
C LEU A 234 6.09 -38.57 -4.67
N THR A 235 5.19 -39.54 -4.35
CA THR A 235 5.08 -40.82 -5.02
C THR A 235 4.65 -40.75 -6.50
N ARG A 236 4.05 -39.62 -6.93
CA ARG A 236 3.77 -39.37 -8.37
C ARG A 236 5.02 -38.99 -9.15
N ARG A 237 5.97 -38.31 -8.48
CA ARG A 237 7.23 -37.90 -9.06
C ARG A 237 8.27 -38.98 -9.02
N ARG A 238 8.34 -39.72 -7.92
CA ARG A 238 9.30 -40.79 -7.71
C ARG A 238 8.64 -42.00 -7.00
N LYS A 239 8.26 -43.01 -7.75
CA LYS A 239 7.52 -44.18 -7.25
C LYS A 239 8.27 -45.01 -6.19
N ALA A 240 9.62 -44.92 -6.22
CA ALA A 240 10.47 -45.69 -5.27
C ALA A 240 10.51 -45.09 -3.86
N VAL A 241 9.95 -43.89 -3.62
CA VAL A 241 9.93 -43.28 -2.30
C VAL A 241 8.99 -44.06 -1.38
N PRO A 242 9.47 -44.49 -0.19
CA PRO A 242 8.63 -45.18 0.78
C PRO A 242 7.39 -44.41 1.19
N ALA A 243 6.27 -45.07 1.39
CA ALA A 243 4.98 -44.43 1.68
C ALA A 243 5.01 -43.52 2.94
N HIS A 244 5.74 -43.96 4.00
CA HIS A 244 5.88 -43.16 5.23
C HIS A 244 6.67 -41.87 5.00
N ILE A 245 7.72 -41.93 4.16
CA ILE A 245 8.49 -40.71 3.78
C ILE A 245 7.62 -39.74 3.00
N ALA A 246 6.86 -40.25 2.01
CA ALA A 246 5.94 -39.42 1.26
C ALA A 246 4.86 -38.76 2.15
N ALA A 247 4.35 -39.53 3.14
CA ALA A 247 3.39 -39.04 4.12
C ALA A 247 4.00 -38.00 5.08
N ALA A 248 5.23 -38.20 5.55
CA ALA A 248 5.94 -37.27 6.41
C ALA A 248 6.23 -35.94 5.66
N VAL A 249 6.68 -36.00 4.41
CA VAL A 249 6.89 -34.83 3.58
C VAL A 249 5.58 -34.09 3.33
N ALA A 250 4.49 -34.79 3.01
CA ALA A 250 3.18 -34.20 2.81
C ALA A 250 2.69 -33.48 4.08
N GLN A 251 2.81 -34.09 5.25
CA GLN A 251 2.46 -33.43 6.52
C GLN A 251 3.35 -32.24 6.83
N GLY A 252 4.65 -32.28 6.53
CA GLY A 252 5.56 -31.14 6.68
C GLY A 252 5.19 -29.98 5.78
N LEU A 253 4.57 -30.24 4.62
CA LEU A 253 4.13 -29.28 3.61
C LEU A 253 2.66 -28.84 3.77
N GLU A 254 2.00 -29.15 4.88
CA GLU A 254 0.65 -28.66 5.17
C GLU A 254 0.63 -27.12 5.23
N LYS A 255 -0.44 -26.53 4.70
CA LYS A 255 -0.56 -25.06 4.61
C LYS A 255 -0.64 -24.41 5.98
N LEU A 256 -1.45 -24.98 6.88
CA LEU A 256 -1.60 -24.46 8.22
C LEU A 256 -0.47 -24.97 9.12
N PRO A 257 0.27 -24.12 9.83
CA PRO A 257 1.31 -24.54 10.77
C PRO A 257 0.79 -25.55 11.82
N ALA A 258 -0.48 -25.44 12.22
CA ALA A 258 -1.09 -26.34 13.20
C ALA A 258 -1.16 -27.81 12.76
N ASP A 259 -1.27 -28.07 11.45
CA ASP A 259 -1.40 -29.39 10.87
C ASP A 259 -0.04 -30.05 10.60
N ARG A 260 1.05 -29.29 10.67
CA ARG A 260 2.43 -29.81 10.57
C ARG A 260 2.86 -30.50 11.86
N PHE A 261 4.05 -31.07 11.86
CA PHE A 261 4.67 -31.62 13.06
C PHE A 261 4.85 -30.54 14.14
N GLU A 262 4.68 -30.90 15.38
CA GLU A 262 4.82 -29.99 16.54
C GLU A 262 6.27 -29.52 16.77
N SER A 263 7.26 -30.33 16.34
CA SER A 263 8.70 -30.00 16.42
C SER A 263 9.47 -30.68 15.28
N ALA A 264 10.68 -30.16 15.00
CA ALA A 264 11.58 -30.74 14.02
C ALA A 264 12.05 -32.14 14.41
N ALA A 265 12.16 -32.43 15.72
CA ALA A 265 12.43 -33.78 16.22
C ALA A 265 11.31 -34.76 15.83
N LYS A 266 10.04 -34.35 15.89
CA LYS A 266 8.90 -35.21 15.47
C LYS A 266 8.88 -35.45 13.96
N PHE A 267 9.32 -34.50 13.18
CA PHE A 267 9.52 -34.68 11.74
C PHE A 267 10.65 -35.67 11.46
N ALA A 268 11.80 -35.55 12.14
CA ALA A 268 12.90 -36.53 12.04
C ALA A 268 12.49 -37.92 12.48
N GLU A 269 11.68 -38.07 13.54
CA GLU A 269 11.14 -39.34 14.01
C GLU A 269 10.26 -39.99 12.92
N ALA A 270 9.38 -39.26 12.28
CA ALA A 270 8.51 -39.74 11.21
C ALA A 270 9.29 -40.17 9.95
N LEU A 271 10.46 -39.58 9.71
CA LEU A 271 11.37 -39.99 8.65
C LEU A 271 12.15 -41.28 8.98
N ARG A 272 12.39 -41.57 10.28
CA ARG A 272 13.10 -42.75 10.74
C ARG A 272 12.22 -44.00 10.88
N ASP A 273 10.96 -43.83 11.33
CA ASP A 273 10.10 -44.94 11.71
C ASP A 273 8.79 -45.01 10.88
N PRO A 274 8.63 -46.07 10.07
CA PRO A 274 7.41 -46.26 9.27
C PRO A 274 6.11 -46.37 10.11
N HIS A 275 6.18 -46.69 11.37
CA HIS A 275 5.00 -46.97 12.23
C HIS A 275 4.43 -45.65 12.83
N VAL A 276 5.22 -44.58 12.95
CA VAL A 276 4.78 -43.32 13.53
C VAL A 276 3.76 -42.59 12.64
N THR A 277 3.83 -42.80 11.35
CA THR A 277 3.00 -42.08 10.34
C THR A 277 1.64 -42.74 10.10
N MET A 278 1.44 -44.00 10.50
CA MET A 278 0.20 -44.75 10.19
C MET A 278 -0.99 -44.47 11.12
N HIS A 279 -0.85 -43.66 12.16
CA HIS A 279 -1.92 -43.46 13.16
C HIS A 279 -2.97 -42.39 12.81
N ARG A 280 -2.94 -41.78 11.64
CA ARG A 280 -3.91 -40.75 11.19
C ARG A 280 -4.68 -41.07 9.90
N VAL A 281 -4.80 -42.36 9.54
CA VAL A 281 -5.75 -42.76 8.49
C VAL A 281 -7.13 -42.96 9.14
N ARG A 282 -8.09 -42.17 8.75
CA ARG A 282 -9.49 -42.24 9.19
C ARG A 282 -10.00 -43.68 9.06
N PRO A 283 -10.66 -44.23 10.07
CA PRO A 283 -11.23 -45.56 9.96
C PRO A 283 -12.44 -45.54 9.01
N ALA A 284 -12.38 -46.41 8.00
CA ALA A 284 -13.53 -46.74 7.17
C ALA A 284 -14.60 -47.41 8.00
N VAL A 285 -15.82 -46.93 7.89
CA VAL A 285 -17.01 -47.48 8.54
C VAL A 285 -17.23 -48.91 8.06
N ALA A 286 -17.02 -49.89 8.93
CA ALA A 286 -17.34 -51.29 8.69
C ALA A 286 -18.86 -51.50 8.77
N GLN A 287 -19.47 -51.89 7.66
CA GLN A 287 -20.85 -52.40 7.62
C GLN A 287 -20.94 -53.76 8.32
N ARG A 288 -21.61 -53.79 9.46
CA ARG A 288 -22.09 -55.06 10.05
C ARG A 288 -23.52 -55.31 9.58
N GLY A 289 -23.69 -56.26 8.71
CA GLY A 289 -24.97 -56.81 8.34
C GLY A 289 -25.44 -57.81 9.40
N THR A 290 -26.65 -57.59 9.93
CA THR A 290 -27.43 -58.59 10.65
C THR A 290 -28.69 -58.94 9.86
N ALA A 291 -28.78 -60.22 9.52
CA ALA A 291 -29.93 -60.75 8.78
C ALA A 291 -31.16 -60.90 9.70
N LEU A 292 -32.29 -60.35 9.29
CA LEU A 292 -33.62 -60.57 9.86
C LEU A 292 -34.41 -61.49 8.93
N THR A 293 -34.72 -62.71 9.46
CA THR A 293 -35.48 -63.76 8.75
C THR A 293 -36.86 -63.93 9.35
N THR A 294 -37.93 -63.21 8.85
CA THR A 294 -39.35 -63.72 8.80
C THR A 294 -40.18 -62.69 7.97
N PRO A 295 -41.17 -63.23 7.18
CA PRO A 295 -41.92 -62.36 6.26
C PRO A 295 -42.89 -61.36 6.91
N ALA A 296 -43.44 -61.66 8.11
CA ALA A 296 -44.35 -60.74 8.79
C ALA A 296 -43.66 -59.53 9.37
N ALA A 297 -42.39 -59.60 9.77
CA ALA A 297 -41.61 -58.49 10.24
C ALA A 297 -41.20 -57.55 9.09
N ARG A 298 -41.17 -58.02 7.85
CA ARG A 298 -40.86 -57.19 6.67
C ARG A 298 -41.92 -56.20 6.33
N TRP A 299 -43.20 -56.51 6.49
CA TRP A 299 -44.33 -55.59 6.21
C TRP A 299 -44.52 -54.56 7.32
N ALA A 300 -44.35 -54.93 8.57
CA ALA A 300 -44.39 -53.96 9.67
C ALA A 300 -43.20 -52.95 9.63
N VAL A 301 -42.03 -53.39 9.23
CA VAL A 301 -40.86 -52.53 9.03
C VAL A 301 -41.02 -51.67 7.79
N ALA A 302 -41.62 -52.19 6.70
CA ALA A 302 -41.90 -51.41 5.47
C ALA A 302 -42.93 -50.28 5.70
N LEU A 303 -43.97 -50.52 6.52
CA LEU A 303 -44.96 -49.49 6.84
C LEU A 303 -44.43 -48.47 7.86
N GLY A 304 -43.66 -48.93 8.85
CA GLY A 304 -42.94 -48.07 9.78
C GLY A 304 -41.87 -47.22 9.10
N LEU A 305 -41.17 -47.77 8.09
CA LEU A 305 -40.23 -47.04 7.28
C LEU A 305 -40.89 -46.05 6.29
N LEU A 306 -42.08 -46.31 5.78
CA LEU A 306 -42.82 -45.38 4.94
C LEU A 306 -43.41 -44.20 5.75
N VAL A 307 -43.96 -44.45 6.93
CA VAL A 307 -44.48 -43.39 7.79
C VAL A 307 -43.34 -42.63 8.52
N GLY A 308 -42.38 -43.34 9.02
CA GLY A 308 -41.15 -42.78 9.64
C GLY A 308 -40.25 -42.07 8.61
N GLY A 309 -40.09 -42.67 7.43
CA GLY A 309 -39.34 -42.07 6.32
C GLY A 309 -40.01 -40.83 5.76
N GLY A 310 -41.37 -40.79 5.70
CA GLY A 310 -42.11 -39.58 5.34
C GLY A 310 -42.00 -38.48 6.37
N ALA A 311 -42.06 -38.77 7.66
CA ALA A 311 -41.89 -37.78 8.73
C ALA A 311 -40.44 -37.34 8.89
N ILE A 312 -39.47 -38.26 8.73
CA ILE A 312 -38.02 -37.93 8.72
C ILE A 312 -37.62 -37.22 7.43
N GLY A 313 -38.20 -37.60 6.28
CA GLY A 313 -38.00 -36.92 5.01
C GLY A 313 -38.53 -35.47 5.03
N TRP A 314 -39.70 -35.26 5.63
CA TRP A 314 -40.26 -33.91 5.81
C TRP A 314 -39.49 -33.13 6.89
N GLY A 315 -39.11 -33.75 7.99
CA GLY A 315 -38.23 -33.10 8.99
C GLY A 315 -36.80 -32.80 8.46
N LEU A 316 -36.25 -33.67 7.61
CA LEU A 316 -34.97 -33.41 6.94
C LEU A 316 -35.09 -32.38 5.79
N HIS A 317 -36.27 -32.30 5.16
CA HIS A 317 -36.52 -31.29 4.11
C HIS A 317 -36.77 -29.89 4.70
N THR A 318 -37.37 -29.85 5.90
CA THR A 318 -37.53 -28.56 6.63
C THR A 318 -36.35 -28.14 7.45
N ASN A 319 -35.37 -29.03 7.68
CA ASN A 319 -34.14 -28.75 8.45
C ASN A 319 -32.84 -28.86 7.62
N ARG A 320 -32.92 -28.86 6.30
CA ARG A 320 -31.78 -28.51 5.49
C ARG A 320 -31.59 -27.00 5.61
N ALA A 321 -30.82 -26.62 6.61
CA ALA A 321 -30.01 -25.41 6.45
C ALA A 321 -29.18 -25.66 5.19
N ASP A 322 -29.42 -24.92 4.13
CA ASP A 322 -28.60 -24.96 2.93
C ASP A 322 -27.14 -24.89 3.38
N ALA A 323 -26.33 -25.85 2.92
CA ALA A 323 -24.90 -25.81 3.20
C ALA A 323 -24.42 -24.44 2.75
N PRO A 324 -23.64 -23.71 3.57
CA PRO A 324 -23.18 -22.39 3.21
C PRO A 324 -22.52 -22.45 1.84
N ALA A 325 -22.93 -21.55 0.96
CA ALA A 325 -22.38 -21.51 -0.38
C ALA A 325 -20.85 -21.32 -0.30
N PRO A 326 -20.07 -22.03 -1.12
CA PRO A 326 -18.61 -21.97 -1.02
C PRO A 326 -18.11 -20.55 -1.28
N VAL A 327 -17.15 -20.11 -0.47
CA VAL A 327 -16.43 -18.85 -0.70
C VAL A 327 -15.55 -19.00 -1.94
N THR A 328 -15.64 -18.06 -2.85
CA THR A 328 -14.90 -18.12 -4.12
C THR A 328 -14.14 -16.82 -4.33
N HIS A 329 -12.82 -16.93 -4.50
CA HIS A 329 -11.92 -15.81 -4.79
C HIS A 329 -11.50 -15.85 -6.26
N PHE A 330 -11.56 -14.70 -6.93
CA PHE A 330 -11.04 -14.55 -8.28
C PHE A 330 -10.66 -13.10 -8.55
N THR A 331 -9.92 -12.88 -9.64
CA THR A 331 -9.53 -11.54 -10.10
C THR A 331 -10.14 -11.23 -11.46
N ILE A 332 -10.50 -9.97 -11.64
CA ILE A 332 -10.98 -9.44 -12.92
C ILE A 332 -9.86 -8.57 -13.47
N PRO A 333 -9.23 -8.94 -14.61
CA PRO A 333 -8.24 -8.11 -15.25
C PRO A 333 -8.89 -6.87 -15.86
N VAL A 334 -8.22 -5.72 -15.71
CA VAL A 334 -8.59 -4.44 -16.31
C VAL A 334 -7.43 -3.98 -17.22
N PRO A 335 -7.42 -4.36 -18.48
CA PRO A 335 -6.40 -3.93 -19.43
C PRO A 335 -6.36 -2.40 -19.53
N GLY A 336 -5.17 -1.79 -19.48
CA GLY A 336 -5.00 -0.33 -19.43
C GLY A 336 -5.00 0.27 -18.02
N GLY A 337 -5.40 -0.50 -17.01
CA GLY A 337 -5.41 -0.09 -15.61
C GLY A 337 -6.64 0.71 -15.20
N LEU A 338 -6.86 0.77 -13.90
CA LEU A 338 -7.95 1.49 -13.27
C LEU A 338 -7.58 2.96 -13.06
N ASP A 339 -8.56 3.84 -13.18
CA ASP A 339 -8.39 5.21 -12.74
C ASP A 339 -8.29 5.25 -11.22
N VAL A 340 -7.32 6.01 -10.74
CA VAL A 340 -7.08 6.20 -9.32
C VAL A 340 -7.27 7.67 -9.00
N ALA A 341 -8.45 8.03 -8.51
CA ALA A 341 -8.66 9.36 -7.96
C ALA A 341 -8.24 9.39 -6.48
N GLY A 342 -7.39 10.32 -6.10
CA GLY A 342 -6.76 10.37 -4.78
C GLY A 342 -7.68 10.52 -3.57
N ILE A 343 -9.02 10.58 -3.73
CA ILE A 343 -9.91 11.06 -2.67
C ILE A 343 -11.03 10.07 -2.33
N VAL A 344 -11.46 9.19 -3.26
CA VAL A 344 -12.73 8.46 -3.11
C VAL A 344 -12.70 7.07 -3.73
N PRO A 345 -13.57 6.14 -3.26
CA PRO A 345 -13.64 4.80 -3.81
C PRO A 345 -13.94 4.84 -5.31
N MET A 346 -13.09 4.19 -6.09
CA MET A 346 -13.26 4.05 -7.54
C MET A 346 -13.98 2.77 -7.92
N LEU A 347 -14.45 2.02 -6.93
CA LEU A 347 -15.11 0.75 -7.07
C LEU A 347 -16.47 0.78 -6.36
N SER A 348 -17.50 0.29 -7.01
CA SER A 348 -18.83 0.11 -6.44
C SER A 348 -19.38 -1.25 -6.85
N ILE A 349 -20.28 -1.78 -6.02
CA ILE A 349 -20.93 -3.06 -6.27
C ILE A 349 -22.44 -2.91 -6.15
N ALA A 350 -23.19 -3.58 -7.02
CA ALA A 350 -24.65 -3.61 -6.94
C ALA A 350 -25.11 -4.35 -5.67
N PRO A 351 -26.28 -4.00 -5.09
CA PRO A 351 -26.78 -4.65 -3.87
C PRO A 351 -26.90 -6.16 -3.98
N ASP A 352 -27.23 -6.68 -5.18
CA ASP A 352 -27.33 -8.11 -5.47
C ASP A 352 -25.98 -8.82 -5.60
N GLY A 353 -24.86 -8.06 -5.55
CA GLY A 353 -23.51 -8.59 -5.66
C GLY A 353 -23.08 -9.09 -7.04
N ARG A 354 -23.90 -8.85 -8.10
CA ARG A 354 -23.66 -9.41 -9.44
C ARG A 354 -23.06 -8.44 -10.43
N SER A 355 -22.95 -7.16 -10.09
CA SER A 355 -22.36 -6.14 -10.97
C SER A 355 -21.41 -5.24 -10.20
N LEU A 356 -20.24 -4.98 -10.80
CA LEU A 356 -19.26 -3.99 -10.35
C LEU A 356 -19.33 -2.76 -11.25
N ALA A 357 -18.98 -1.61 -10.71
CA ALA A 357 -18.73 -0.39 -11.48
C ALA A 357 -17.39 0.20 -11.09
N TYR A 358 -16.65 0.66 -12.08
CA TYR A 358 -15.32 1.24 -11.92
C TYR A 358 -15.01 2.26 -13.02
N PHE A 359 -14.00 3.10 -12.78
CA PHE A 359 -13.52 4.07 -13.77
C PHE A 359 -12.24 3.58 -14.44
N GLN A 360 -12.16 3.80 -15.75
CA GLN A 360 -10.98 3.61 -16.57
C GLN A 360 -10.95 4.68 -17.67
N ASP A 361 -9.83 5.41 -17.78
CA ASP A 361 -9.64 6.49 -18.78
C ASP A 361 -10.76 7.53 -18.79
N GLY A 362 -11.30 7.89 -17.60
CA GLY A 362 -12.40 8.83 -17.44
C GLY A 362 -13.77 8.29 -17.85
N ILE A 363 -13.87 7.02 -18.18
CA ILE A 363 -15.12 6.35 -18.52
C ILE A 363 -15.58 5.48 -17.35
N LEU A 364 -16.84 5.58 -16.97
CA LEU A 364 -17.47 4.69 -16.02
C LEU A 364 -17.90 3.42 -16.74
N TYR A 365 -17.43 2.27 -16.25
CA TYR A 365 -17.79 0.96 -16.75
C TYR A 365 -18.63 0.21 -15.72
N ARG A 366 -19.58 -0.62 -16.23
CA ARG A 366 -20.22 -1.70 -15.47
C ARG A 366 -19.65 -3.04 -15.94
N ARG A 367 -19.30 -3.91 -15.00
CA ARG A 367 -18.92 -5.30 -15.23
C ARG A 367 -19.90 -6.22 -14.52
N ARG A 368 -20.67 -6.98 -15.28
CA ARG A 368 -21.48 -8.07 -14.73
C ARG A 368 -20.57 -9.28 -14.47
N LEU A 369 -20.67 -9.88 -13.29
CA LEU A 369 -19.81 -11.01 -12.90
C LEU A 369 -20.11 -12.28 -13.71
N GLU A 370 -21.31 -12.37 -14.27
CA GLU A 370 -21.80 -13.50 -15.08
C GLU A 370 -21.51 -13.36 -16.58
N ARG A 371 -20.96 -12.23 -17.04
CA ARG A 371 -20.72 -11.95 -18.47
C ARG A 371 -19.30 -11.51 -18.73
N ASP A 372 -18.81 -11.85 -19.91
CA ASP A 372 -17.50 -11.37 -20.37
C ASP A 372 -17.58 -9.93 -20.90
N GLY A 373 -16.58 -9.13 -20.52
CA GLY A 373 -16.39 -7.75 -20.96
C GLY A 373 -17.11 -6.69 -20.11
N PRO A 374 -16.51 -5.50 -20.02
CA PRO A 374 -17.10 -4.33 -19.39
C PRO A 374 -18.05 -3.60 -20.35
N GLU A 375 -19.14 -3.03 -19.83
CA GLU A 375 -20.10 -2.20 -20.54
C GLU A 375 -19.84 -0.72 -20.20
N PRO A 376 -19.53 0.17 -21.14
CA PRO A 376 -19.35 1.59 -20.85
C PRO A 376 -20.71 2.24 -20.55
N LEU A 377 -20.78 3.00 -19.46
CA LEU A 377 -21.97 3.75 -19.03
C LEU A 377 -21.91 5.23 -19.42
N GLY A 378 -20.72 5.77 -19.65
CA GLY A 378 -20.53 7.14 -20.07
C GLY A 378 -19.19 7.72 -19.65
N ALA A 379 -18.79 8.81 -20.31
CA ALA A 379 -17.59 9.58 -19.95
C ALA A 379 -17.95 10.64 -18.91
N PHE A 380 -17.17 10.67 -17.83
CA PHE A 380 -17.30 11.64 -16.74
C PHE A 380 -15.96 12.29 -16.52
N ALA A 381 -15.77 13.46 -17.09
CA ALA A 381 -14.58 14.25 -16.86
C ALA A 381 -14.41 14.47 -15.33
N MET A 382 -13.32 13.97 -14.78
CA MET A 382 -13.04 14.00 -13.35
C MET A 382 -14.12 13.32 -12.47
N GLY A 383 -14.75 12.24 -12.95
CA GLY A 383 -15.63 11.41 -12.13
C GLY A 383 -14.87 10.87 -10.91
N CYS A 384 -15.41 11.10 -9.70
CA CYS A 384 -14.71 10.70 -8.48
C CYS A 384 -15.36 9.54 -7.76
N CYS A 385 -16.64 9.37 -7.91
CA CYS A 385 -17.40 8.46 -7.08
C CYS A 385 -18.57 7.91 -7.89
N ALA A 386 -18.71 6.61 -7.87
CA ALA A 386 -19.89 5.97 -8.40
C ALA A 386 -20.45 5.02 -7.34
N GLN A 387 -21.74 5.10 -7.09
CA GLN A 387 -22.41 4.24 -6.12
C GLN A 387 -23.70 3.72 -6.73
N PHE A 388 -23.91 2.40 -6.67
CA PHE A 388 -25.21 1.83 -7.00
C PHE A 388 -26.25 2.30 -5.99
N LEU A 389 -27.43 2.63 -6.50
CA LEU A 389 -28.61 2.83 -5.66
C LEU A 389 -29.20 1.46 -5.28
N LYS A 390 -30.07 1.43 -4.27
CA LYS A 390 -30.69 0.19 -3.77
C LYS A 390 -31.57 -0.51 -4.79
N ASP A 391 -32.02 0.22 -5.81
CA ASP A 391 -32.77 -0.35 -6.93
C ASP A 391 -31.91 -1.26 -7.83
N GLY A 392 -30.59 -1.21 -7.69
CA GLY A 392 -29.63 -1.94 -8.52
C GLY A 392 -29.70 -1.60 -10.01
N GLN A 393 -30.50 -0.61 -10.41
CA GLN A 393 -30.75 -0.20 -11.78
C GLN A 393 -30.27 1.23 -12.07
N SER A 394 -29.88 1.95 -11.04
CA SER A 394 -29.42 3.32 -11.12
C SER A 394 -28.10 3.50 -10.33
N MET A 395 -27.29 4.45 -10.75
CA MET A 395 -26.05 4.83 -10.07
C MET A 395 -26.04 6.31 -9.78
N LEU A 396 -25.50 6.65 -8.65
CA LEU A 396 -25.14 8.00 -8.26
C LEU A 396 -23.68 8.24 -8.64
N VAL A 397 -23.41 9.25 -9.45
CA VAL A 397 -22.05 9.59 -9.91
C VAL A 397 -21.75 11.03 -9.51
N GLY A 398 -20.67 11.24 -8.77
CA GLY A 398 -20.17 12.55 -8.35
C GLY A 398 -19.13 13.11 -9.30
N ASN A 399 -18.97 14.45 -9.30
CA ASN A 399 -17.91 15.15 -9.98
C ASN A 399 -16.89 15.66 -8.95
N SER A 400 -15.59 15.36 -9.13
CA SER A 400 -14.52 15.70 -8.19
C SER A 400 -14.19 17.20 -8.08
N GLY A 401 -14.68 18.01 -8.99
CA GLY A 401 -14.32 19.42 -9.09
C GLY A 401 -14.85 20.33 -7.96
N ARG A 402 -15.87 19.91 -7.21
CA ARG A 402 -16.36 20.60 -6.00
C ARG A 402 -17.03 19.61 -5.08
N PHE A 403 -16.37 19.26 -4.00
CA PHE A 403 -16.89 18.36 -2.99
C PHE A 403 -18.35 18.65 -2.61
N GLY A 404 -19.26 17.72 -2.89
CA GLY A 404 -20.52 17.58 -2.21
C GLY A 404 -21.77 18.12 -2.88
N ARG A 405 -21.78 18.67 -4.11
CA ARG A 405 -23.03 19.24 -4.67
C ARG A 405 -23.43 18.82 -6.08
N ASP A 406 -22.52 18.31 -6.92
CA ASP A 406 -22.86 17.93 -8.30
C ASP A 406 -22.94 16.41 -8.48
N TRP A 407 -23.98 15.83 -7.90
CA TRP A 407 -24.29 14.43 -8.12
C TRP A 407 -25.22 14.25 -9.32
N ARG A 408 -24.95 13.21 -10.13
CA ARG A 408 -25.75 12.82 -11.28
C ARG A 408 -26.29 11.42 -11.11
N ILE A 409 -27.48 11.15 -11.61
CA ILE A 409 -28.07 9.81 -11.68
C ILE A 409 -27.86 9.27 -13.10
N VAL A 410 -27.29 8.07 -13.15
CA VAL A 410 -27.09 7.31 -14.37
C VAL A 410 -27.96 6.07 -14.32
N SER A 411 -28.86 5.90 -15.29
CA SER A 411 -29.65 4.68 -15.44
C SER A 411 -28.88 3.61 -16.16
N LEU A 412 -28.86 2.39 -15.65
CA LEU A 412 -28.20 1.23 -16.26
C LEU A 412 -28.98 0.66 -17.47
N SER A 413 -30.25 1.05 -17.64
CA SER A 413 -31.07 0.68 -18.80
C SER A 413 -30.91 1.64 -19.98
N GLY A 414 -30.03 2.64 -19.86
CA GLY A 414 -29.88 3.72 -20.83
C GLY A 414 -30.84 4.89 -20.53
N GLY A 415 -30.55 6.02 -21.07
CA GLY A 415 -31.33 7.24 -20.90
C GLY A 415 -30.45 8.47 -20.55
N PRO A 416 -31.03 9.68 -20.53
CA PRO A 416 -30.24 10.87 -20.24
C PRO A 416 -29.74 10.90 -18.79
N VAL A 417 -28.49 11.30 -18.61
CA VAL A 417 -27.91 11.55 -17.30
C VAL A 417 -28.65 12.75 -16.66
N ALA A 418 -29.20 12.57 -15.48
CA ALA A 418 -29.98 13.59 -14.79
C ALA A 418 -29.23 14.16 -13.58
N ASN A 419 -29.30 15.47 -13.36
CA ASN A 419 -28.81 16.10 -12.13
C ASN A 419 -29.65 15.68 -10.93
N VAL A 420 -29.00 15.30 -9.83
CA VAL A 420 -29.65 14.90 -8.58
C VAL A 420 -30.50 16.03 -7.98
N SER A 421 -30.06 17.28 -8.13
CA SER A 421 -30.83 18.44 -7.65
C SER A 421 -32.18 18.64 -8.33
N ALA A 422 -32.42 17.98 -9.48
CA ALA A 422 -33.62 18.17 -10.29
C ALA A 422 -34.65 17.02 -10.20
N ARG A 423 -34.35 15.91 -9.53
CA ARG A 423 -35.29 14.75 -9.43
C ARG A 423 -35.30 14.12 -8.04
N PRO A 424 -36.51 13.75 -7.52
CA PRO A 424 -36.62 12.94 -6.33
C PRO A 424 -35.99 11.55 -6.58
N ILE A 425 -35.29 11.02 -5.56
CA ILE A 425 -34.69 9.68 -5.54
C ILE A 425 -35.50 8.81 -4.61
N GLY A 426 -35.66 7.53 -4.95
CA GLY A 426 -36.48 6.58 -4.18
C GLY A 426 -35.92 6.15 -2.83
N GLU A 427 -34.72 6.64 -2.47
CA GLU A 427 -34.01 6.31 -1.23
C GLU A 427 -33.33 7.52 -0.59
N ASP A 428 -33.01 7.37 0.69
CA ASP A 428 -32.24 8.36 1.44
C ASP A 428 -30.77 8.37 1.00
N ILE A 429 -30.25 9.55 0.71
CA ILE A 429 -28.82 9.75 0.43
C ILE A 429 -28.19 10.52 1.57
N VAL A 430 -27.01 10.10 2.01
CA VAL A 430 -26.20 10.82 2.99
C VAL A 430 -24.80 11.08 2.40
N THR A 431 -24.32 12.28 2.59
CA THR A 431 -22.99 12.72 2.15
C THR A 431 -22.26 13.44 3.27
N GLY A 432 -20.95 13.39 3.23
CA GLY A 432 -20.01 14.12 4.09
C GLY A 432 -18.83 14.65 3.31
N GLY A 433 -18.02 15.51 3.90
CA GLY A 433 -16.84 16.04 3.24
C GLY A 433 -16.23 17.25 3.95
N TRP A 434 -15.08 17.68 3.49
CA TRP A 434 -14.25 18.72 4.09
C TRP A 434 -14.90 20.13 4.18
N SER A 435 -15.75 20.44 3.24
CA SER A 435 -16.39 21.77 3.15
C SER A 435 -17.81 21.79 3.71
N LEU A 436 -18.25 20.69 4.33
CA LEU A 436 -19.60 20.58 4.86
C LEU A 436 -19.60 20.80 6.39
N PRO A 437 -20.64 21.43 6.93
CA PRO A 437 -20.77 21.67 8.38
C PRO A 437 -21.05 20.39 9.20
N GLY A 438 -21.03 19.25 8.55
CA GLY A 438 -21.32 17.91 9.05
C GLY A 438 -21.88 17.03 7.96
N LEU A 439 -22.44 15.88 8.32
CA LEU A 439 -23.15 15.03 7.36
C LEU A 439 -24.45 15.68 6.95
N SER A 440 -24.76 15.58 5.66
CA SER A 440 -26.01 16.05 5.08
C SER A 440 -26.82 14.88 4.53
N ARG A 441 -28.14 14.87 4.80
CA ARG A 441 -29.10 13.85 4.34
C ARG A 441 -30.13 14.48 3.41
N ARG A 442 -30.45 13.77 2.36
CA ARG A 442 -31.61 14.02 1.52
C ARG A 442 -32.53 12.80 1.59
N ARG A 443 -33.75 12.98 2.06
CA ARG A 443 -34.71 11.89 2.20
C ARG A 443 -35.26 11.45 0.86
N ALA A 444 -35.74 10.22 0.82
CA ALA A 444 -36.46 9.68 -0.33
C ALA A 444 -37.61 10.60 -0.73
N GLY A 445 -37.69 10.96 -2.00
CA GLY A 445 -38.70 11.87 -2.52
C GLY A 445 -38.43 13.37 -2.35
N ASP A 446 -37.45 13.77 -1.51
CA ASP A 446 -37.08 15.18 -1.32
C ASP A 446 -36.06 15.67 -2.36
N THR A 447 -36.02 16.99 -2.54
CA THR A 447 -35.00 17.68 -3.32
C THR A 447 -34.01 18.50 -2.47
N THR A 448 -34.30 18.64 -1.18
CA THR A 448 -33.55 19.47 -0.23
C THR A 448 -32.61 18.62 0.63
N TRP A 449 -31.44 19.21 0.96
CA TRP A 449 -30.45 18.62 1.87
C TRP A 449 -30.64 19.19 3.28
N THR A 450 -30.63 18.32 4.29
CA THR A 450 -30.63 18.70 5.70
C THR A 450 -29.36 18.23 6.38
N VAL A 451 -28.72 19.08 7.19
CA VAL A 451 -27.57 18.70 8.01
C VAL A 451 -28.05 17.83 9.16
N ILE A 452 -27.47 16.63 9.30
CA ILE A 452 -27.89 15.63 10.29
C ILE A 452 -26.86 15.41 11.40
N THR A 453 -25.60 15.83 11.21
CA THR A 453 -24.57 15.84 12.27
C THR A 453 -23.89 17.20 12.30
N LYS A 454 -23.28 17.55 13.43
CA LYS A 454 -22.53 18.82 13.58
C LYS A 454 -21.08 18.52 13.91
N LEU A 455 -20.16 19.28 13.29
CA LEU A 455 -18.76 19.26 13.67
C LEU A 455 -18.59 19.77 15.11
N ASP A 456 -17.64 19.20 15.86
CA ASP A 456 -17.41 19.62 17.24
C ASP A 456 -16.85 21.04 17.27
N SER A 457 -17.38 21.87 18.16
CA SER A 457 -16.92 23.25 18.36
C SER A 457 -15.52 23.22 18.99
N GLY A 458 -14.55 23.89 18.34
CA GLY A 458 -13.18 24.01 18.88
C GLY A 458 -12.05 23.58 17.94
N GLY A 459 -12.38 23.23 16.67
CA GLY A 459 -11.35 22.90 15.68
C GLY A 459 -10.72 21.51 15.87
N ALA A 460 -11.25 20.68 16.77
CA ALA A 460 -10.77 19.33 17.01
C ALA A 460 -11.20 18.31 15.95
N VAL A 461 -12.11 18.68 15.04
CA VAL A 461 -12.66 17.82 13.99
C VAL A 461 -12.59 18.56 12.66
N ALA A 462 -11.97 17.91 11.66
CA ALA A 462 -11.78 18.49 10.33
C ALA A 462 -12.97 18.21 9.41
N ALA A 463 -13.53 16.98 9.45
CA ALA A 463 -14.64 16.56 8.59
C ALA A 463 -15.37 15.34 9.14
N HIS A 464 -16.62 15.16 8.74
CA HIS A 464 -17.37 13.91 8.84
C HIS A 464 -17.47 13.27 7.46
N MET A 465 -17.03 12.01 7.33
CA MET A 465 -16.87 11.33 6.05
C MET A 465 -17.39 9.90 6.06
N TRP A 466 -17.62 9.33 4.89
CA TRP A 466 -17.96 7.91 4.65
C TRP A 466 -19.16 7.44 5.46
N PRO A 467 -20.30 8.13 5.35
CA PRO A 467 -21.49 7.76 6.13
C PRO A 467 -22.17 6.49 5.61
N GLN A 468 -22.72 5.71 6.54
CA GLN A 468 -23.66 4.63 6.29
C GLN A 468 -24.86 4.77 7.22
N LEU A 469 -26.08 4.92 6.66
CA LEU A 469 -27.32 4.91 7.46
C LEU A 469 -27.64 3.49 7.91
N LEU A 470 -27.96 3.35 9.19
CA LEU A 470 -28.34 2.11 9.83
C LEU A 470 -29.69 2.24 10.51
N GLU A 471 -30.33 1.10 10.88
CA GLU A 471 -31.57 1.02 11.62
C GLU A 471 -32.69 1.85 10.99
N GLY A 472 -32.85 1.77 9.66
CA GLY A 472 -33.88 2.53 8.94
C GLY A 472 -33.65 4.05 8.94
N GLY A 473 -32.38 4.47 9.13
CA GLY A 473 -31.99 5.88 9.14
C GLY A 473 -32.11 6.56 10.51
N ARG A 474 -32.22 5.79 11.59
CA ARG A 474 -32.16 6.26 12.97
C ARG A 474 -30.72 6.51 13.43
N SER A 475 -29.79 5.68 12.99
CA SER A 475 -28.38 5.80 13.32
C SER A 475 -27.53 6.00 12.07
N VAL A 476 -26.35 6.61 12.22
CA VAL A 476 -25.37 6.77 11.16
C VAL A 476 -23.99 6.34 11.65
N LEU A 477 -23.35 5.43 10.92
CA LEU A 477 -21.95 5.08 11.09
C LEU A 477 -21.13 5.97 10.15
N TYR A 478 -20.08 6.60 10.63
CA TYR A 478 -19.26 7.49 9.81
C TYR A 478 -17.87 7.68 10.40
N THR A 479 -16.97 8.24 9.62
CA THR A 479 -15.62 8.58 10.04
C THR A 479 -15.54 10.06 10.44
N ILE A 480 -15.00 10.33 11.61
CA ILE A 480 -14.57 11.66 12.05
C ILE A 480 -13.07 11.77 11.72
N MET A 481 -12.73 12.75 10.88
CA MET A 481 -11.34 13.11 10.62
C MET A 481 -10.86 14.10 11.67
N GLY A 482 -9.73 13.80 12.28
CA GLY A 482 -9.13 14.64 13.31
C GLY A 482 -8.48 15.92 12.77
N PRO A 483 -7.92 16.75 13.66
CA PRO A 483 -7.35 18.04 13.28
C PRO A 483 -6.10 17.93 12.41
N SER A 484 -5.37 16.83 12.47
CA SER A 484 -4.21 16.59 11.60
C SER A 484 -4.60 16.37 10.14
N MET A 485 -5.88 16.10 9.88
CA MET A 485 -6.40 15.66 8.59
C MET A 485 -5.81 14.32 8.11
N MET A 486 -5.12 13.61 9.00
CA MET A 486 -4.47 12.34 8.73
C MET A 486 -5.25 11.17 9.34
N TRP A 487 -4.98 9.98 8.85
CA TRP A 487 -5.70 8.76 9.21
C TRP A 487 -5.47 8.29 10.65
N HIS A 488 -4.29 8.57 11.22
CA HIS A 488 -3.92 8.09 12.55
C HIS A 488 -4.77 8.69 13.66
N ASP A 489 -5.38 9.86 13.43
CA ASP A 489 -6.30 10.51 14.37
C ASP A 489 -7.78 10.37 13.94
N ALA A 490 -8.05 9.63 12.86
CA ALA A 490 -9.40 9.34 12.42
C ALA A 490 -10.10 8.36 13.39
N ARG A 491 -11.43 8.52 13.54
CA ARG A 491 -12.27 7.66 14.36
C ARG A 491 -13.54 7.29 13.62
N ILE A 492 -13.91 6.03 13.66
CA ILE A 492 -15.20 5.55 13.19
C ILE A 492 -16.17 5.61 14.36
N VAL A 493 -17.28 6.30 14.18
CA VAL A 493 -18.28 6.50 15.23
C VAL A 493 -19.67 6.10 14.74
N LEU A 494 -20.47 5.60 15.66
CA LEU A 494 -21.92 5.39 15.50
C LEU A 494 -22.64 6.50 16.25
N GLU A 495 -23.48 7.29 15.57
CA GLU A 495 -24.30 8.34 16.18
C GLU A 495 -25.79 8.02 16.03
N ASP A 496 -26.54 8.12 17.12
CA ASP A 496 -28.01 8.11 17.11
C ASP A 496 -28.51 9.49 16.70
N LEU A 497 -29.17 9.58 15.58
CA LEU A 497 -29.64 10.86 15.03
C LEU A 497 -30.80 11.47 15.82
N THR A 498 -31.40 10.73 16.78
CA THR A 498 -32.49 11.21 17.64
C THR A 498 -31.92 11.83 18.92
N SER A 499 -31.00 11.14 19.58
CA SER A 499 -30.38 11.61 20.84
C SER A 499 -29.10 12.45 20.63
N GLY A 500 -28.43 12.29 19.49
CA GLY A 500 -27.11 12.86 19.24
C GLY A 500 -25.96 12.14 19.98
N GLU A 501 -26.26 11.00 20.61
CA GLU A 501 -25.26 10.20 21.32
C GLU A 501 -24.29 9.53 20.34
N ARG A 502 -22.97 9.69 20.58
CA ARG A 502 -21.90 9.14 19.76
C ARG A 502 -21.14 8.04 20.50
N THR A 503 -20.98 6.91 19.86
CA THR A 503 -20.15 5.80 20.33
C THR A 503 -18.95 5.64 19.40
N THR A 504 -17.72 5.73 19.91
CA THR A 504 -16.52 5.42 19.11
C THR A 504 -16.43 3.91 18.96
N VAL A 505 -16.41 3.45 17.71
CA VAL A 505 -16.29 2.03 17.34
C VAL A 505 -14.81 1.66 17.13
N VAL A 506 -14.06 2.50 16.39
CA VAL A 506 -12.66 2.26 16.04
C VAL A 506 -11.89 3.57 16.12
N SER A 507 -10.64 3.52 16.58
CA SER A 507 -9.67 4.61 16.51
C SER A 507 -8.51 4.22 15.58
N GLY A 508 -8.02 5.17 14.78
CA GLY A 508 -6.96 4.93 13.80
C GLY A 508 -7.43 4.16 12.55
N GLY A 509 -8.73 4.20 12.23
CA GLY A 509 -9.34 3.58 11.05
C GLY A 509 -10.34 4.51 10.38
N THR A 510 -10.66 4.25 9.13
CA THR A 510 -11.57 5.05 8.30
C THR A 510 -12.44 4.18 7.38
N ASP A 511 -13.42 4.79 6.70
CA ASP A 511 -14.36 4.15 5.76
C ASP A 511 -15.04 2.90 6.35
N GLY A 512 -15.57 3.05 7.57
CA GLY A 512 -16.24 1.97 8.29
C GLY A 512 -17.56 1.57 7.64
N ARG A 513 -17.78 0.26 7.47
CA ARG A 513 -19.00 -0.35 6.96
C ARG A 513 -19.52 -1.41 7.94
N TYR A 514 -20.72 -1.23 8.43
CA TYR A 514 -21.41 -2.28 9.18
C TYR A 514 -22.01 -3.28 8.19
N VAL A 515 -21.76 -4.56 8.41
CA VAL A 515 -22.24 -5.65 7.55
C VAL A 515 -23.19 -6.57 8.32
N PRO A 516 -24.11 -7.30 7.61
CA PRO A 516 -25.15 -8.12 8.24
C PRO A 516 -24.63 -9.22 9.17
N THR A 517 -23.36 -9.59 9.05
CA THR A 517 -22.70 -10.57 9.94
C THR A 517 -22.41 -10.04 11.34
N GLY A 518 -22.75 -8.79 11.65
CA GLY A 518 -22.51 -8.19 12.97
C GLY A 518 -21.09 -7.64 13.14
N HIS A 519 -20.42 -7.24 12.04
CA HIS A 519 -19.09 -6.67 12.05
C HIS A 519 -19.08 -5.25 11.50
N VAL A 520 -18.17 -4.42 12.01
CA VAL A 520 -17.73 -3.20 11.34
C VAL A 520 -16.42 -3.50 10.63
N VAL A 521 -16.43 -3.36 9.31
CA VAL A 521 -15.25 -3.52 8.44
C VAL A 521 -14.71 -2.13 8.15
N TYR A 522 -13.40 -1.95 8.19
CA TYR A 522 -12.76 -0.65 8.02
C TYR A 522 -11.35 -0.78 7.47
N ILE A 523 -10.77 0.33 7.07
CA ILE A 523 -9.42 0.36 6.51
C ILE A 523 -8.48 1.22 7.37
N ARG A 524 -7.24 0.78 7.50
CA ARG A 524 -6.13 1.50 8.12
C ARG A 524 -5.30 2.26 7.10
N ALA A 525 -4.46 3.17 7.57
CA ALA A 525 -3.61 4.01 6.73
C ALA A 525 -2.61 3.23 5.86
N ASP A 526 -2.19 2.06 6.31
CA ASP A 526 -1.26 1.17 5.60
C ASP A 526 -1.94 0.29 4.52
N GLY A 527 -3.26 0.46 4.32
CA GLY A 527 -4.04 -0.36 3.39
C GLY A 527 -4.47 -1.70 3.97
N THR A 528 -4.28 -1.93 5.27
CA THR A 528 -4.82 -3.10 5.96
C THR A 528 -6.31 -2.92 6.19
N MET A 529 -7.11 -3.85 5.71
CA MET A 529 -8.55 -3.91 5.96
C MET A 529 -8.82 -4.84 7.12
N GLU A 530 -9.53 -4.34 8.13
CA GLU A 530 -9.87 -5.09 9.33
C GLU A 530 -11.38 -5.19 9.52
N ALA A 531 -11.81 -6.21 10.27
CA ALA A 531 -13.17 -6.35 10.75
C ALA A 531 -13.18 -6.48 12.26
N VAL A 532 -14.13 -5.82 12.92
CA VAL A 532 -14.32 -5.94 14.36
C VAL A 532 -15.76 -6.34 14.66
N PRO A 533 -16.00 -7.37 15.49
CA PRO A 533 -17.33 -7.77 15.89
C PRO A 533 -18.02 -6.66 16.71
N PHE A 534 -19.22 -6.28 16.30
CA PHE A 534 -19.95 -5.15 16.89
C PHE A 534 -21.43 -5.43 17.07
N ASP A 535 -21.92 -5.37 18.31
CA ASP A 535 -23.35 -5.45 18.61
C ASP A 535 -23.98 -4.06 18.39
N LEU A 536 -24.67 -3.91 17.26
CA LEU A 536 -25.33 -2.66 16.88
C LEU A 536 -26.39 -2.20 17.91
N ARG A 537 -27.15 -3.14 18.50
CA ARG A 537 -28.20 -2.82 19.47
C ARG A 537 -27.62 -2.36 20.81
N ARG A 538 -26.54 -3.00 21.27
CA ARG A 538 -25.85 -2.65 22.52
C ARG A 538 -24.78 -1.58 22.33
N ARG A 539 -24.50 -1.22 21.08
CA ARG A 539 -23.48 -0.22 20.68
C ARG A 539 -22.10 -0.49 21.28
N ARG A 540 -21.68 -1.77 21.25
CA ARG A 540 -20.37 -2.18 21.82
C ARG A 540 -19.67 -3.23 20.98
N LEU A 541 -18.34 -3.25 21.09
CA LEU A 541 -17.52 -4.31 20.54
C LEU A 541 -17.81 -5.63 21.29
N THR A 542 -17.80 -6.74 20.56
CA THR A 542 -18.02 -8.09 21.10
C THR A 542 -16.81 -9.01 20.94
N GLY A 543 -15.73 -8.55 20.29
CA GLY A 543 -14.48 -9.27 20.13
C GLY A 543 -13.37 -8.35 19.64
N PRO A 544 -12.15 -8.87 19.51
CA PRO A 544 -11.02 -8.14 18.92
C PRO A 544 -11.20 -7.94 17.41
N ALA A 545 -10.48 -6.95 16.86
CA ALA A 545 -10.36 -6.78 15.42
C ALA A 545 -9.44 -7.85 14.82
N PHE A 546 -9.70 -8.22 13.57
CA PHE A 546 -8.88 -9.15 12.80
C PHE A 546 -8.77 -8.70 11.35
N THR A 547 -7.64 -9.02 10.71
CA THR A 547 -7.35 -8.65 9.33
C THR A 547 -8.22 -9.42 8.35
N VAL A 548 -8.81 -8.70 7.38
CA VAL A 548 -9.65 -9.24 6.30
C VAL A 548 -8.89 -9.27 4.98
N ALA A 549 -8.20 -8.17 4.65
CA ALA A 549 -7.40 -8.04 3.44
C ALA A 549 -6.24 -7.08 3.68
N GLU A 550 -5.17 -7.25 2.93
CA GLU A 550 -3.99 -6.41 2.99
C GLU A 550 -3.69 -5.78 1.64
N GLY A 551 -2.99 -4.63 1.68
CA GLY A 551 -2.63 -3.90 0.49
C GLY A 551 -3.82 -3.36 -0.29
N VAL A 552 -4.96 -3.12 0.36
CA VAL A 552 -6.11 -2.47 -0.26
C VAL A 552 -5.74 -1.03 -0.54
N GLN A 553 -5.90 -0.63 -1.79
CA GLN A 553 -5.60 0.74 -2.20
C GLN A 553 -6.46 1.74 -1.44
N THR A 554 -5.83 2.81 -0.98
CA THR A 554 -6.49 3.86 -0.19
C THR A 554 -6.31 5.23 -0.83
N GLY A 555 -7.26 6.13 -0.61
CA GLY A 555 -7.15 7.52 -1.02
C GLY A 555 -6.38 8.38 0.00
N TYR A 556 -5.57 9.33 -0.43
CA TYR A 556 -4.77 10.20 0.45
C TYR A 556 -5.62 11.14 1.30
N TRP A 557 -6.38 11.95 0.63
CA TRP A 557 -7.27 12.89 1.30
C TRP A 557 -8.57 12.18 1.65
N GLY A 558 -8.79 11.91 2.93
CA GLY A 558 -10.05 11.40 3.42
C GLY A 558 -10.15 9.91 3.62
N GLY A 559 -9.11 9.15 3.29
CA GLY A 559 -8.99 7.79 3.75
C GLY A 559 -10.00 6.79 3.20
N ALA A 560 -10.50 6.97 1.98
CA ALA A 560 -11.36 5.97 1.36
C ALA A 560 -10.58 4.72 0.99
N GLY A 561 -11.13 3.54 1.28
CA GLY A 561 -10.65 2.29 0.72
C GLY A 561 -11.21 2.06 -0.69
N SER A 562 -10.38 1.57 -1.62
CA SER A 562 -10.88 1.09 -2.92
C SER A 562 -11.49 -0.30 -2.75
N PHE A 563 -12.60 -0.37 -2.04
CA PHE A 563 -13.36 -1.60 -1.81
C PHE A 563 -14.87 -1.36 -1.88
N ALA A 564 -15.62 -2.42 -2.12
CA ALA A 564 -17.07 -2.41 -2.12
C ALA A 564 -17.60 -3.73 -1.55
N ILE A 565 -18.69 -3.67 -0.80
CA ILE A 565 -19.35 -4.82 -0.19
C ILE A 565 -20.83 -4.74 -0.56
N SER A 566 -21.39 -5.82 -1.14
CA SER A 566 -22.82 -5.92 -1.44
C SER A 566 -23.63 -6.40 -0.26
N ASP A 567 -24.94 -6.13 -0.28
CA ASP A 567 -25.86 -6.70 0.71
C ASP A 567 -25.94 -8.23 0.63
N ALA A 568 -25.66 -8.80 -0.55
CA ALA A 568 -25.62 -10.24 -0.81
C ALA A 568 -24.33 -10.93 -0.36
N GLY A 569 -23.33 -10.19 0.15
CA GLY A 569 -22.06 -10.75 0.65
C GLY A 569 -21.01 -10.96 -0.41
N THR A 570 -21.06 -10.25 -1.53
CA THR A 570 -19.92 -10.15 -2.44
C THR A 570 -19.02 -8.99 -1.99
N PHE A 571 -17.74 -9.27 -1.83
CA PHE A 571 -16.70 -8.30 -1.51
C PHE A 571 -15.79 -8.11 -2.70
N ALA A 572 -15.49 -6.86 -3.05
CA ALA A 572 -14.57 -6.53 -4.12
C ALA A 572 -13.61 -5.44 -3.66
N TYR A 573 -12.33 -5.54 -4.05
CA TYR A 573 -11.32 -4.55 -3.70
C TYR A 573 -10.22 -4.47 -4.75
N ILE A 574 -9.50 -3.35 -4.74
CA ILE A 574 -8.36 -3.08 -5.59
C ILE A 574 -7.11 -3.12 -4.72
N ARG A 575 -6.12 -3.90 -5.12
CA ARG A 575 -4.78 -3.87 -4.52
C ARG A 575 -3.93 -2.82 -5.18
N GLY A 576 -3.12 -2.13 -4.38
CA GLY A 576 -2.17 -1.15 -4.88
C GLY A 576 -1.58 -0.32 -3.74
N SER A 577 -0.55 0.45 -4.05
CA SER A 577 -0.08 1.45 -3.10
C SER A 577 -1.17 2.51 -2.89
N SER A 578 -1.26 3.03 -1.68
CA SER A 578 -2.23 4.08 -1.30
C SER A 578 -2.08 5.37 -2.11
N TRP A 579 -1.10 5.44 -3.00
CA TRP A 579 -0.69 6.66 -3.66
C TRP A 579 -0.49 6.47 -5.15
N ARG A 580 -0.83 7.52 -5.89
CA ARG A 580 -0.36 7.67 -7.25
C ARG A 580 1.15 7.82 -7.21
N LEU A 581 1.88 6.78 -7.58
CA LEU A 581 3.29 6.94 -7.86
C LEU A 581 3.45 7.80 -9.11
N HIS A 582 4.08 8.94 -8.94
CA HIS A 582 4.43 9.84 -10.02
C HIS A 582 5.91 9.72 -10.31
N GLN A 583 6.26 9.72 -11.57
CA GLN A 583 7.63 9.86 -12.03
C GLN A 583 7.88 11.33 -12.33
N LEU A 584 8.82 11.95 -11.62
CA LEU A 584 9.26 13.30 -11.98
C LEU A 584 9.87 13.26 -13.38
N THR A 585 9.20 13.90 -14.32
CA THR A 585 9.47 13.73 -15.75
C THR A 585 9.78 15.05 -16.41
N TRP A 586 10.92 15.10 -17.10
CA TRP A 586 11.29 16.19 -17.99
C TRP A 586 10.72 15.98 -19.38
N VAL A 587 10.09 17.03 -19.90
CA VAL A 587 9.63 17.09 -21.30
C VAL A 587 10.18 18.35 -21.98
N ASP A 588 10.33 18.26 -23.30
CA ASP A 588 10.67 19.42 -24.15
C ASP A 588 9.44 20.26 -24.51
N ARG A 589 9.63 21.28 -25.35
CA ARG A 589 8.55 22.17 -25.83
C ARG A 589 7.51 21.48 -26.72
N GLN A 590 7.77 20.28 -27.20
CA GLN A 590 6.88 19.44 -27.97
C GLN A 590 6.15 18.42 -27.10
N GLY A 591 6.43 18.39 -25.78
CA GLY A 591 5.86 17.41 -24.86
C GLY A 591 6.51 16.04 -24.93
N LYS A 592 7.64 15.91 -25.64
CA LYS A 592 8.42 14.66 -25.69
C LYS A 592 9.19 14.49 -24.39
N VAL A 593 9.10 13.31 -23.81
CA VAL A 593 9.88 12.93 -22.62
C VAL A 593 11.38 12.91 -22.97
N ILE A 594 12.17 13.65 -22.21
CA ILE A 594 13.62 13.77 -22.37
C ILE A 594 14.42 13.25 -21.18
N GLY A 595 13.75 12.85 -20.09
CA GLY A 595 14.40 12.27 -18.92
C GLY A 595 13.46 12.17 -17.72
N HIS A 596 13.96 11.50 -16.70
CA HIS A 596 13.29 11.31 -15.42
C HIS A 596 14.22 11.72 -14.27
N VAL A 597 13.65 12.10 -13.13
CA VAL A 597 14.39 12.45 -11.92
C VAL A 597 13.98 11.48 -10.82
N GLY A 598 14.95 10.71 -10.31
CA GLY A 598 14.74 9.76 -9.21
C GLY A 598 13.80 8.59 -9.55
N GLU A 599 13.47 7.84 -8.52
CA GLU A 599 12.48 6.77 -8.59
C GLU A 599 11.06 7.33 -8.50
N PRO A 600 10.04 6.57 -8.95
CA PRO A 600 8.65 6.97 -8.78
C PRO A 600 8.29 7.16 -7.31
N VAL A 601 7.67 8.30 -7.00
CA VAL A 601 7.31 8.67 -5.63
C VAL A 601 5.91 9.28 -5.58
N THR A 602 5.32 9.30 -4.41
CA THR A 602 4.05 9.99 -4.18
C THR A 602 4.30 11.47 -3.94
N VAL A 603 4.07 12.27 -4.96
CA VAL A 603 4.27 13.73 -4.95
C VAL A 603 3.12 14.46 -5.61
N GLU A 604 2.85 15.67 -5.17
CA GLU A 604 1.93 16.61 -5.81
C GLU A 604 2.61 17.97 -5.97
N GLY A 605 2.78 18.39 -7.21
CA GLY A 605 3.45 19.64 -7.53
C GLY A 605 4.96 19.59 -7.35
N ILE A 606 5.64 20.53 -7.94
CA ILE A 606 7.10 20.62 -7.88
C ILE A 606 7.57 22.06 -8.10
N ARG A 607 8.65 22.44 -7.44
CA ARG A 607 9.34 23.71 -7.63
C ARG A 607 10.84 23.47 -7.85
N LEU A 608 11.40 24.00 -8.91
CA LEU A 608 12.84 24.02 -9.15
C LEU A 608 13.51 25.10 -8.30
N SER A 609 14.71 24.78 -7.78
CA SER A 609 15.58 25.80 -7.20
C SER A 609 16.02 26.82 -8.25
N PRO A 610 16.37 28.06 -7.87
CA PRO A 610 16.78 29.10 -8.82
C PRO A 610 17.98 28.73 -9.69
N ASP A 611 18.85 27.84 -9.22
CA ASP A 611 20.01 27.29 -9.94
C ASP A 611 19.69 26.00 -10.74
N GLU A 612 18.43 25.54 -10.70
CA GLU A 612 17.93 24.30 -11.35
C GLU A 612 18.62 23.01 -10.88
N ARG A 613 19.45 23.07 -9.85
CA ARG A 613 20.13 21.89 -9.34
C ARG A 613 19.19 20.99 -8.54
N TYR A 614 18.24 21.58 -7.88
CA TYR A 614 17.32 20.86 -7.00
C TYR A 614 15.87 21.09 -7.38
N ALA A 615 15.05 20.12 -7.09
CA ALA A 615 13.60 20.23 -7.10
C ALA A 615 13.06 19.97 -5.68
N VAL A 616 12.08 20.74 -5.23
CA VAL A 616 11.41 20.53 -3.94
C VAL A 616 9.95 20.21 -4.16
N THR A 617 9.46 19.27 -3.38
CA THR A 617 8.06 18.84 -3.33
C THR A 617 7.76 18.33 -1.95
N TYR A 618 6.52 17.93 -1.69
CA TYR A 618 6.25 17.08 -0.53
C TYR A 618 6.06 15.63 -0.96
N VAL A 619 6.51 14.72 -0.11
CA VAL A 619 6.38 13.28 -0.28
C VAL A 619 5.50 12.76 0.84
N ALA A 620 4.45 12.06 0.46
CA ALA A 620 3.51 11.52 1.41
C ALA A 620 3.83 10.05 1.74
N SER A 621 4.28 9.78 2.97
CA SER A 621 4.36 8.43 3.57
C SER A 621 5.10 8.46 4.92
N PRO A 622 4.48 8.09 6.03
CA PRO A 622 3.06 8.07 6.38
C PRO A 622 2.49 9.47 6.66
N SER A 623 3.34 10.48 6.83
CA SER A 623 3.02 11.92 6.90
C SER A 623 3.46 12.60 5.62
N ALA A 624 2.87 13.74 5.28
CA ALA A 624 3.39 14.57 4.21
C ALA A 624 4.59 15.35 4.74
N ASP A 625 5.76 15.08 4.16
CA ASP A 625 7.03 15.73 4.51
C ASP A 625 7.64 16.42 3.29
N ILE A 626 8.39 17.46 3.53
CA ILE A 626 9.12 18.17 2.47
C ILE A 626 10.36 17.35 2.08
N ALA A 627 10.49 17.10 0.79
CA ALA A 627 11.66 16.41 0.21
C ALA A 627 12.29 17.25 -0.90
N ARG A 628 13.59 17.14 -1.02
CA ARG A 628 14.42 17.73 -2.07
C ARG A 628 14.99 16.61 -2.94
N PHE A 629 14.97 16.80 -4.24
CA PHE A 629 15.58 15.92 -5.23
C PHE A 629 16.75 16.65 -5.89
N ASP A 630 17.91 16.01 -6.01
CA ASP A 630 18.94 16.46 -6.92
C ASP A 630 18.52 16.09 -8.35
N VAL A 631 18.37 17.09 -9.20
CA VAL A 631 17.79 16.93 -10.54
C VAL A 631 18.71 16.13 -11.46
N ALA A 632 20.02 16.13 -11.22
CA ALA A 632 20.99 15.42 -12.04
C ALA A 632 21.16 13.96 -11.64
N THR A 633 21.15 13.67 -10.34
CA THR A 633 21.39 12.31 -9.81
C THR A 633 20.10 11.58 -9.48
N GLY A 634 18.99 12.30 -9.30
CA GLY A 634 17.73 11.74 -8.79
C GLY A 634 17.73 11.45 -7.29
N GLU A 635 18.81 11.79 -6.57
CA GLU A 635 18.91 11.55 -5.13
C GLU A 635 17.83 12.33 -4.38
N GLN A 636 17.02 11.60 -3.60
CA GLN A 636 15.99 12.16 -2.74
C GLN A 636 16.53 12.38 -1.32
N ARG A 637 16.30 13.56 -0.77
CA ARG A 637 16.58 13.86 0.64
C ARG A 637 15.37 14.48 1.31
N ARG A 638 14.86 13.85 2.38
CA ARG A 638 13.83 14.46 3.23
C ARG A 638 14.43 15.64 3.99
N LEU A 639 13.71 16.75 4.01
CA LEU A 639 14.08 17.96 4.74
C LEU A 639 13.36 18.04 6.08
N THR A 640 12.18 17.45 6.21
CA THR A 640 11.34 17.50 7.41
C THR A 640 10.97 16.09 7.87
N PHE A 641 10.68 15.95 9.19
CA PHE A 641 10.43 14.67 9.84
C PHE A 641 9.39 14.82 10.96
N ASP A 642 8.54 15.84 10.89
CA ASP A 642 7.50 16.08 11.92
C ASP A 642 6.35 15.07 11.73
N THR A 643 5.60 14.81 12.79
CA THR A 643 4.35 14.04 12.74
C THR A 643 3.18 14.84 12.14
N LYS A 644 3.36 16.13 11.89
CA LYS A 644 2.39 17.03 11.27
C LYS A 644 2.50 16.99 9.75
N THR A 645 1.44 17.41 9.10
CA THR A 645 1.41 17.53 7.64
C THR A 645 2.15 18.79 7.19
N GLU A 646 3.09 18.62 6.29
CA GLU A 646 3.89 19.68 5.68
C GLU A 646 3.78 19.57 4.17
N ASP A 647 3.34 20.66 3.51
CA ASP A 647 3.08 20.64 2.08
C ASP A 647 3.37 22.01 1.41
N ASN A 648 3.15 22.08 0.08
CA ASN A 648 3.28 23.28 -0.72
C ASN A 648 4.62 24.03 -0.54
N PRO A 649 5.77 23.36 -0.74
CA PRO A 649 7.05 24.02 -0.62
C PRO A 649 7.32 24.99 -1.76
N THR A 650 8.00 26.09 -1.45
CA THR A 650 8.58 27.03 -2.42
C THR A 650 9.98 27.45 -1.99
N TRP A 651 10.82 27.85 -2.97
CA TRP A 651 12.20 28.27 -2.73
C TRP A 651 12.31 29.74 -2.44
N SER A 652 13.21 30.12 -1.51
CA SER A 652 13.74 31.50 -1.51
C SER A 652 14.57 31.76 -2.77
N ARG A 653 14.63 33.03 -3.21
CA ARG A 653 15.32 33.37 -4.47
C ARG A 653 16.83 33.12 -4.45
N ASP A 654 17.46 33.11 -3.30
CA ASP A 654 18.86 32.73 -3.14
C ASP A 654 19.10 31.19 -3.14
N GLY A 655 18.02 30.39 -3.20
CA GLY A 655 18.07 28.92 -3.18
C GLY A 655 18.52 28.31 -1.85
N ARG A 656 18.69 29.14 -0.80
CA ARG A 656 19.22 28.69 0.49
C ARG A 656 18.14 28.23 1.47
N ARG A 657 16.88 28.63 1.25
CA ARG A 657 15.78 28.33 2.16
C ARG A 657 14.59 27.76 1.40
N VAL A 658 13.82 26.91 2.09
CA VAL A 658 12.54 26.36 1.63
C VAL A 658 11.45 26.82 2.59
N THR A 659 10.41 27.43 2.04
CA THR A 659 9.22 27.89 2.76
C THR A 659 8.06 26.96 2.42
N TYR A 660 7.30 26.51 3.42
CA TYR A 660 6.24 25.53 3.25
C TYR A 660 5.10 25.78 4.23
N ARG A 661 3.95 25.14 3.96
CA ARG A 661 2.82 25.14 4.90
C ARG A 661 3.00 24.03 5.92
N LEU A 662 2.85 24.37 7.20
CA LEU A 662 2.73 23.46 8.32
C LEU A 662 1.28 23.44 8.82
N ILE A 663 0.61 22.31 8.76
CA ILE A 663 -0.74 22.11 9.28
C ILE A 663 -0.64 21.70 10.76
N VAL A 664 -0.93 22.64 11.66
CA VAL A 664 -0.91 22.40 13.10
C VAL A 664 -2.24 21.78 13.56
N ALA A 665 -3.34 22.26 12.98
CA ALA A 665 -4.69 21.71 13.15
C ALA A 665 -5.55 22.07 11.92
N ALA A 666 -6.71 21.47 11.77
CA ALA A 666 -7.60 21.63 10.61
C ALA A 666 -7.87 23.10 10.20
N ASN A 667 -7.83 24.01 11.15
CA ASN A 667 -8.05 25.44 10.96
C ASN A 667 -6.92 26.29 11.58
N ASP A 668 -5.74 25.73 11.72
CA ASP A 668 -4.53 26.43 12.19
C ASP A 668 -3.36 25.98 11.32
N THR A 669 -3.07 26.78 10.30
CA THR A 669 -1.92 26.57 9.43
C THR A 669 -0.91 27.68 9.58
N ARG A 670 0.35 27.35 9.43
CA ARG A 670 1.46 28.28 9.50
C ARG A 670 2.32 28.16 8.26
N ILE A 671 2.82 29.25 7.78
CA ILE A 671 3.90 29.26 6.80
C ILE A 671 5.21 29.33 7.58
N VAL A 672 6.06 28.37 7.34
CA VAL A 672 7.34 28.24 8.01
C VAL A 672 8.47 28.13 7.00
N THR A 673 9.65 28.58 7.39
CA THR A 673 10.86 28.60 6.55
C THR A 673 11.99 27.88 7.25
N ARG A 674 12.76 27.09 6.51
CA ARG A 674 13.96 26.42 7.00
C ARG A 674 15.09 26.45 5.97
N SER A 675 16.30 26.11 6.39
CA SER A 675 17.42 25.94 5.47
C SER A 675 17.19 24.82 4.47
N ALA A 676 17.58 25.01 3.23
CA ALA A 676 17.45 24.06 2.13
C ALA A 676 18.32 22.78 2.28
N ASP A 677 19.28 22.80 3.19
CA ASP A 677 20.05 21.61 3.57
C ASP A 677 19.38 20.77 4.67
N GLY A 678 18.23 21.21 5.17
CA GLY A 678 17.48 20.54 6.23
C GLY A 678 18.03 20.75 7.63
N GLN A 679 19.06 21.59 7.80
CA GLN A 679 19.67 21.90 9.11
C GLN A 679 19.08 23.15 9.75
N GLY A 680 19.29 23.30 11.04
CA GLY A 680 18.90 24.49 11.80
C GLY A 680 17.43 24.53 12.23
N ALA A 681 17.06 25.64 12.86
CA ALA A 681 15.71 25.85 13.37
C ALA A 681 14.72 26.18 12.26
N VAL A 682 13.46 25.84 12.48
CA VAL A 682 12.34 26.23 11.64
C VAL A 682 11.84 27.60 12.12
N GLU A 683 11.76 28.56 11.21
CA GLU A 683 11.29 29.91 11.48
C GLU A 683 9.84 30.08 11.03
N GLN A 684 8.98 30.59 11.91
CA GLN A 684 7.61 30.93 11.54
C GLN A 684 7.60 32.23 10.75
N THR A 685 7.23 32.16 9.46
CA THR A 685 7.16 33.30 8.56
C THR A 685 5.79 33.99 8.62
N TYR A 686 4.71 33.21 8.73
CA TYR A 686 3.34 33.73 8.78
C TYR A 686 2.42 32.75 9.54
N ALA A 687 1.44 33.27 10.25
CA ALA A 687 0.37 32.50 10.84
C ALA A 687 -0.98 32.98 10.28
N ALA A 688 -1.69 32.08 9.61
CA ALA A 688 -3.08 32.33 9.23
C ALA A 688 -3.91 32.40 10.51
N GLY A 689 -4.74 33.40 10.70
CA GLY A 689 -5.62 33.46 11.87
C GLY A 689 -6.52 32.24 12.01
N LYS A 690 -7.12 32.00 13.18
CA LYS A 690 -8.03 30.88 13.43
C LYS A 690 -9.11 30.74 12.35
N GLY A 691 -9.28 29.55 11.81
CA GLY A 691 -10.23 29.25 10.76
C GLY A 691 -9.74 29.53 9.34
N ARG A 692 -8.47 29.82 9.15
CA ARG A 692 -7.86 30.09 7.85
C ARG A 692 -6.75 29.12 7.53
N SER A 693 -6.53 28.91 6.22
CA SER A 693 -5.44 28.08 5.69
C SER A 693 -4.57 28.95 4.79
N ALA A 694 -3.31 29.14 5.14
CA ALA A 694 -2.36 29.89 4.32
C ALA A 694 -1.37 28.95 3.64
N ILE A 695 -1.15 29.20 2.34
CA ILE A 695 -0.24 28.44 1.48
C ILE A 695 0.82 29.42 0.93
N PRO A 696 2.13 29.16 1.04
CA PRO A 696 3.14 29.95 0.37
C PRO A 696 3.12 29.67 -1.14
N LEU A 697 3.17 30.71 -1.95
CA LEU A 697 3.12 30.59 -3.39
C LEU A 697 4.46 30.88 -4.05
N ASP A 698 5.03 32.08 -3.83
CA ASP A 698 6.33 32.48 -4.39
C ASP A 698 6.94 33.67 -3.64
N TRP A 699 8.28 33.75 -3.62
CA TRP A 699 9.06 34.85 -3.07
C TRP A 699 9.31 35.93 -4.11
N SER A 700 9.23 37.20 -3.71
CA SER A 700 9.71 38.30 -4.57
C SER A 700 11.19 38.14 -4.88
N PRO A 701 11.67 38.58 -6.06
CA PRO A 701 13.08 38.40 -6.45
C PRO A 701 14.09 39.04 -5.49
N ASP A 702 13.72 40.13 -4.83
CA ASP A 702 14.53 40.82 -3.81
C ASP A 702 14.42 40.21 -2.42
N GLY A 703 13.53 39.24 -2.23
CA GLY A 703 13.31 38.56 -0.96
C GLY A 703 12.54 39.39 0.09
N SER A 704 11.97 40.53 -0.28
CA SER A 704 11.24 41.42 0.64
C SER A 704 9.80 41.00 0.89
N ALA A 705 9.21 40.24 -0.03
CA ALA A 705 7.80 39.87 0.03
C ALA A 705 7.56 38.38 -0.31
N LEU A 706 6.45 37.82 0.21
CA LEU A 706 5.96 36.50 -0.06
C LEU A 706 4.52 36.58 -0.56
N ALA A 707 4.24 36.02 -1.74
CA ALA A 707 2.88 35.80 -2.22
C ALA A 707 2.30 34.57 -1.48
N ILE A 708 1.10 34.70 -0.93
CA ILE A 708 0.42 33.67 -0.19
C ILE A 708 -1.04 33.53 -0.65
N ASP A 709 -1.58 32.29 -0.57
CA ASP A 709 -3.03 32.05 -0.62
C ASP A 709 -3.56 31.91 0.80
N ASP A 710 -4.32 32.88 1.28
CA ASP A 710 -5.04 32.86 2.55
C ASP A 710 -6.53 33.16 2.30
N GLY A 711 -7.17 32.24 1.56
CA GLY A 711 -8.55 32.41 1.07
C GLY A 711 -8.64 33.44 -0.06
N GLY A 712 -7.54 33.69 -0.76
CA GLY A 712 -7.31 34.59 -1.87
C GLY A 712 -5.86 34.99 -1.94
N LEU A 713 -5.46 35.54 -3.08
CA LEU A 713 -4.10 36.05 -3.27
C LEU A 713 -3.82 37.24 -2.37
N ARG A 714 -2.78 37.10 -1.56
CA ARG A 714 -2.25 38.16 -0.73
C ARG A 714 -0.74 38.25 -0.89
N VAL A 715 -0.21 39.43 -0.62
CA VAL A 715 1.23 39.68 -0.56
C VAL A 715 1.60 40.08 0.86
N LEU A 716 2.47 39.31 1.47
CA LEU A 716 3.04 39.54 2.79
C LEU A 716 4.36 40.28 2.62
N ASP A 717 4.46 41.48 3.13
CA ASP A 717 5.73 42.23 3.31
C ASP A 717 6.43 41.61 4.54
N LEU A 718 7.64 41.14 4.36
CA LEU A 718 8.34 40.36 5.39
C LEU A 718 8.99 41.25 6.48
N GLU A 719 9.30 42.52 6.17
CA GLU A 719 9.86 43.46 7.14
C GLU A 719 8.76 44.04 8.01
N SER A 720 7.73 44.60 7.41
CA SER A 720 6.64 45.28 8.14
C SER A 720 5.54 44.29 8.61
N GLN A 721 5.55 43.04 8.14
CA GLN A 721 4.50 42.02 8.38
C GLN A 721 3.11 42.46 7.90
N ARG A 722 3.04 43.46 7.00
CA ARG A 722 1.80 43.91 6.38
C ARG A 722 1.34 42.94 5.30
N VAL A 723 0.05 42.69 5.24
CA VAL A 723 -0.59 41.81 4.26
C VAL A 723 -1.54 42.61 3.39
N ASP A 724 -1.23 42.68 2.10
CA ASP A 724 -2.07 43.34 1.10
C ASP A 724 -2.89 42.27 0.31
N THR A 725 -4.18 42.55 0.10
CA THR A 725 -5.06 41.62 -0.63
C THR A 725 -5.07 41.98 -2.11
N VAL A 726 -4.82 41.03 -2.99
CA VAL A 726 -4.80 41.16 -4.46
C VAL A 726 -6.10 40.64 -5.07
N SER A 727 -6.51 39.41 -4.71
CA SER A 727 -7.74 38.75 -5.21
C SER A 727 -8.41 37.92 -4.16
N ARG A 728 -9.66 37.51 -4.43
CA ARG A 728 -10.41 36.54 -3.60
C ARG A 728 -10.52 35.21 -4.31
N GLY A 729 -10.73 34.14 -3.55
CA GLY A 729 -10.85 32.77 -4.05
C GLY A 729 -9.49 32.08 -4.19
N ARG A 730 -9.52 30.77 -4.44
CA ARG A 730 -8.31 29.96 -4.59
C ARG A 730 -7.44 30.50 -5.72
N THR A 731 -6.12 30.52 -5.52
CA THR A 731 -5.18 31.12 -6.46
C THR A 731 -3.84 30.36 -6.49
N ASN A 732 -3.12 30.60 -7.56
CA ASN A 732 -1.68 30.32 -7.70
C ASN A 732 -1.03 31.60 -8.22
N ALA A 733 0.18 31.91 -7.79
CA ALA A 733 0.86 33.11 -8.20
C ALA A 733 2.37 32.92 -8.30
N GLN A 734 3.01 33.71 -9.19
CA GLN A 734 4.45 33.77 -9.31
C GLN A 734 4.90 35.18 -9.70
N PHE A 735 5.95 35.69 -9.03
CA PHE A 735 6.56 36.95 -9.39
C PHE A 735 7.34 36.85 -10.69
N SER A 736 7.30 37.91 -11.49
CA SER A 736 8.17 38.06 -12.66
C SER A 736 9.64 38.06 -12.24
N PRO A 737 10.57 37.61 -13.10
CA PRO A 737 12.00 37.55 -12.76
C PRO A 737 12.61 38.90 -12.38
N ASP A 738 12.08 39.99 -12.91
CA ASP A 738 12.49 41.35 -12.62
C ASP A 738 11.80 41.98 -11.39
N GLY A 739 10.87 41.24 -10.76
CA GLY A 739 10.15 41.69 -9.56
C GLY A 739 9.12 42.79 -9.78
N ARG A 740 8.77 43.10 -11.01
CA ARG A 740 7.84 44.21 -11.30
C ARG A 740 6.40 43.80 -11.43
N TRP A 741 6.15 42.51 -11.62
CA TRP A 741 4.82 41.97 -11.87
C TRP A 741 4.59 40.68 -11.08
N LEU A 742 3.32 40.44 -10.76
CA LEU A 742 2.85 39.21 -10.14
C LEU A 742 1.81 38.59 -11.07
N ALA A 743 2.12 37.44 -11.69
CA ALA A 743 1.15 36.67 -12.45
C ALA A 743 0.39 35.73 -11.51
N TYR A 744 -0.94 35.60 -11.69
CA TYR A 744 -1.79 34.85 -10.81
C TYR A 744 -3.04 34.30 -11.48
N THR A 745 -3.66 33.30 -10.87
CA THR A 745 -4.94 32.71 -11.28
C THR A 745 -6.08 33.31 -10.45
N THR A 746 -7.23 33.60 -11.08
CA THR A 746 -8.45 34.00 -10.37
C THR A 746 -9.70 33.51 -11.10
N GLU A 747 -10.79 33.31 -10.37
CA GLU A 747 -12.10 32.87 -10.90
C GLU A 747 -13.10 34.02 -11.05
N GLU A 748 -12.67 35.26 -11.04
CA GLU A 748 -13.56 36.44 -11.10
C GLU A 748 -14.49 36.48 -12.31
N THR A 749 -14.12 35.80 -13.40
CA THR A 749 -14.96 35.64 -14.61
C THR A 749 -15.87 34.42 -14.61
N GLY A 750 -15.95 33.72 -13.48
CA GLY A 750 -16.71 32.43 -13.36
C GLY A 750 -15.94 31.20 -13.81
N ARG A 751 -14.69 31.34 -14.22
CA ARG A 751 -13.72 30.29 -14.52
C ARG A 751 -12.31 30.75 -14.18
N GLU A 752 -11.37 29.81 -14.07
CA GLU A 752 -9.97 30.16 -13.84
C GLU A 752 -9.35 30.84 -15.05
N GLU A 753 -8.80 32.04 -14.83
CA GLU A 753 -8.06 32.80 -15.84
C GLU A 753 -6.77 33.35 -15.23
N VAL A 754 -5.74 33.49 -16.06
CA VAL A 754 -4.45 34.08 -15.68
C VAL A 754 -4.46 35.58 -15.88
N TYR A 755 -4.04 36.30 -14.84
CA TYR A 755 -3.85 37.73 -14.82
C TYR A 755 -2.43 38.10 -14.39
N ALA A 756 -2.01 39.34 -14.70
CA ALA A 756 -0.83 39.95 -14.11
C ALA A 756 -1.20 41.27 -13.46
N ILE A 757 -0.52 41.60 -12.36
CA ILE A 757 -0.67 42.89 -11.66
C ILE A 757 0.71 43.46 -11.35
N SER A 758 0.86 44.79 -11.39
CA SER A 758 2.16 45.42 -11.06
C SER A 758 2.52 45.21 -9.59
N PHE A 759 3.80 45.07 -9.30
CA PHE A 759 4.35 44.98 -7.95
C PHE A 759 5.49 46.00 -7.77
N PRO A 760 5.62 46.65 -6.61
CA PRO A 760 4.81 46.50 -5.37
C PRO A 760 3.49 47.28 -5.36
N ALA A 761 3.18 48.08 -6.39
CA ALA A 761 2.02 48.99 -6.41
C ALA A 761 0.66 48.27 -6.39
N LEU A 762 0.60 46.98 -6.74
CA LEU A 762 -0.61 46.13 -6.83
C LEU A 762 -1.75 46.79 -7.60
N SER A 763 -1.42 47.34 -8.77
CA SER A 763 -2.33 48.08 -9.64
C SER A 763 -2.15 47.68 -11.11
N GLY A 764 -2.99 48.20 -12.01
CA GLY A 764 -2.84 47.96 -13.45
C GLY A 764 -3.04 46.52 -13.87
N LYS A 765 -4.07 45.86 -13.35
CA LYS A 765 -4.42 44.46 -13.64
C LYS A 765 -4.58 44.20 -15.13
N GLN A 766 -3.89 43.20 -15.66
CA GLN A 766 -3.91 42.74 -17.05
C GLN A 766 -4.42 41.31 -17.17
N GLN A 767 -5.38 41.06 -18.05
CA GLN A 767 -5.89 39.71 -18.32
C GLN A 767 -5.07 39.05 -19.44
N ILE A 768 -4.42 37.94 -19.15
CA ILE A 768 -3.53 37.21 -20.08
C ILE A 768 -4.30 36.12 -20.81
N SER A 769 -5.11 35.34 -20.10
CA SER A 769 -5.93 34.29 -20.70
C SER A 769 -7.41 34.67 -20.73
N THR A 770 -8.14 34.24 -21.77
CA THR A 770 -9.56 34.59 -21.99
C THR A 770 -10.42 33.36 -22.24
N THR A 771 -9.82 32.17 -22.31
CA THR A 771 -10.49 30.89 -22.61
C THR A 771 -10.13 29.78 -21.60
N GLY A 772 -9.73 30.18 -20.40
CA GLY A 772 -9.23 29.35 -19.32
C GLY A 772 -7.72 29.40 -19.18
N GLY A 773 -7.24 29.42 -17.93
CA GLY A 773 -5.82 29.42 -17.63
C GLY A 773 -5.55 29.32 -16.13
N ARG A 774 -4.57 28.50 -15.73
CA ARG A 774 -4.16 28.32 -14.33
C ARG A 774 -2.68 28.03 -14.23
N LEU A 775 -2.12 28.10 -13.02
CA LEU A 775 -0.73 27.77 -12.70
C LEU A 775 0.29 28.56 -13.54
N PRO A 776 0.30 29.88 -13.49
CA PRO A 776 1.28 30.71 -14.23
C PRO A 776 2.70 30.41 -13.77
N GLN A 777 3.64 30.25 -14.71
CA GLN A 777 5.05 30.00 -14.49
C GLN A 777 5.91 30.89 -15.38
N TRP A 778 6.76 31.71 -14.77
CA TRP A 778 7.72 32.51 -15.50
C TRP A 778 8.97 31.68 -15.85
N SER A 779 9.46 31.89 -17.06
CA SER A 779 10.84 31.54 -17.38
C SER A 779 11.78 32.63 -16.92
N ALA A 780 12.85 32.30 -16.24
CA ALA A 780 13.78 33.30 -15.71
C ALA A 780 14.57 34.06 -16.79
N ARG A 781 14.75 33.46 -17.99
CA ARG A 781 15.63 33.99 -19.05
C ARG A 781 14.96 34.18 -20.41
N SER A 782 13.89 33.44 -20.73
CA SER A 782 13.28 33.47 -22.08
C SER A 782 12.33 34.66 -22.31
N GLY A 783 11.92 35.35 -21.26
CA GLY A 783 10.90 36.39 -21.36
C GLY A 783 9.51 35.85 -21.71
N GLU A 784 9.24 34.63 -21.35
CA GLU A 784 7.95 33.96 -21.58
C GLU A 784 7.24 33.67 -20.25
N LEU A 785 5.93 33.68 -20.28
CA LEU A 785 5.02 33.21 -19.25
C LEU A 785 4.29 31.98 -19.78
N PHE A 786 4.33 30.90 -19.02
CA PHE A 786 3.65 29.65 -19.29
C PHE A 786 2.48 29.45 -18.32
N PHE A 787 1.44 28.75 -18.75
CA PHE A 787 0.31 28.42 -17.91
C PHE A 787 -0.42 27.18 -18.46
N LEU A 788 -1.23 26.53 -17.65
CA LEU A 788 -2.05 25.40 -18.07
C LEU A 788 -3.44 25.87 -18.51
N LYS A 789 -3.91 25.36 -19.65
CA LYS A 789 -5.31 25.40 -20.07
C LYS A 789 -5.78 23.95 -20.19
N SER A 790 -6.56 23.48 -19.24
CA SER A 790 -6.90 22.04 -19.12
C SER A 790 -5.64 21.17 -19.04
N ASP A 791 -5.37 20.38 -20.06
CA ASP A 791 -4.21 19.49 -20.22
C ASP A 791 -3.07 20.07 -21.08
N THR A 792 -3.22 21.30 -21.53
CA THR A 792 -2.32 21.95 -22.50
C THR A 792 -1.47 23.03 -21.86
N VAL A 793 -0.15 22.92 -22.03
CA VAL A 793 0.77 24.03 -21.68
C VAL A 793 0.66 25.13 -22.73
N MET A 794 0.32 26.31 -22.29
CA MET A 794 0.26 27.57 -23.10
C MET A 794 1.50 28.40 -22.84
N ALA A 795 1.94 29.16 -23.85
CA ALA A 795 3.05 30.09 -23.75
C ALA A 795 2.68 31.45 -24.34
N THR A 796 3.12 32.51 -23.71
CA THR A 796 3.07 33.89 -24.23
C THR A 796 4.39 34.61 -23.97
N SER A 797 4.89 35.34 -24.96
CA SER A 797 6.05 36.22 -24.77
C SER A 797 5.61 37.47 -24.03
N VAL A 798 6.38 37.86 -23.02
CA VAL A 798 6.06 39.02 -22.17
C VAL A 798 7.23 39.98 -22.14
N SER A 799 6.94 41.29 -22.28
CA SER A 799 7.87 42.36 -22.04
C SER A 799 7.41 43.22 -20.85
N THR A 800 8.32 43.38 -19.89
CA THR A 800 8.07 44.18 -18.66
C THR A 800 8.87 45.49 -18.61
N ARG A 801 9.53 45.85 -19.72
CA ARG A 801 10.49 47.01 -19.76
C ARG A 801 9.82 48.37 -19.61
N THR A 802 8.76 48.62 -20.34
CA THR A 802 8.05 49.93 -20.39
C THR A 802 6.61 49.85 -19.89
N GLY A 803 6.17 48.68 -19.48
CA GLY A 803 4.82 48.32 -19.04
C GLY A 803 4.66 46.83 -19.02
N PHE A 804 3.47 46.33 -19.24
CA PHE A 804 3.21 44.92 -19.39
C PHE A 804 2.61 44.63 -20.75
N ASP A 805 3.44 44.17 -21.68
CA ASP A 805 3.03 43.82 -23.03
C ASP A 805 3.18 42.32 -23.22
N TRP A 806 2.20 41.66 -23.84
CA TRP A 806 2.25 40.24 -24.09
C TRP A 806 1.67 39.86 -25.44
N THR A 807 2.14 38.74 -25.99
CA THR A 807 1.58 38.17 -27.23
C THR A 807 0.37 37.30 -26.92
N VAL A 808 -0.47 37.08 -27.95
CA VAL A 808 -1.58 36.10 -27.80
C VAL A 808 -1.02 34.75 -27.36
N PRO A 809 -1.52 34.14 -26.27
CA PRO A 809 -1.06 32.84 -25.81
C PRO A 809 -1.24 31.76 -26.87
N ARG A 810 -0.20 30.95 -27.09
CA ARG A 810 -0.21 29.84 -28.04
C ARG A 810 -0.04 28.49 -27.32
N PRO A 811 -0.69 27.40 -27.79
CA PRO A 811 -0.45 26.10 -27.25
C PRO A 811 0.95 25.59 -27.62
N LEU A 812 1.63 24.93 -26.68
CA LEU A 812 2.88 24.24 -26.94
C LEU A 812 2.67 22.74 -27.12
N PHE A 813 2.14 22.08 -26.09
CA PHE A 813 1.85 20.66 -26.12
C PHE A 813 0.73 20.32 -25.11
N ALA A 814 0.05 19.21 -25.34
CA ALA A 814 -0.99 18.69 -24.48
C ALA A 814 -0.57 17.33 -23.88
N ARG A 815 -0.89 17.11 -22.62
CA ARG A 815 -0.72 15.84 -21.93
C ARG A 815 -1.84 15.62 -20.93
N PRO A 816 -2.56 14.48 -20.98
CA PRO A 816 -3.71 14.22 -20.12
C PRO A 816 -3.41 14.30 -18.63
N ASP A 817 -2.20 13.90 -18.21
CA ASP A 817 -1.75 13.92 -16.82
C ASP A 817 -1.60 15.36 -16.25
N LEU A 818 -1.40 16.38 -17.11
CA LEU A 818 -1.35 17.77 -16.66
C LEU A 818 -2.71 18.31 -16.21
N ALA A 819 -3.80 17.75 -16.71
CA ALA A 819 -5.16 18.18 -16.35
C ALA A 819 -5.45 18.04 -14.86
N THR A 820 -4.80 17.09 -14.19
CA THR A 820 -5.01 16.75 -12.77
C THR A 820 -4.02 17.38 -11.80
N LEU A 821 -3.07 18.22 -12.30
CA LEU A 821 -2.11 18.88 -11.43
C LEU A 821 -2.75 20.06 -10.69
N ASP A 822 -2.80 19.99 -9.36
CA ASP A 822 -3.32 21.06 -8.51
C ASP A 822 -2.25 22.08 -8.10
N TYR A 823 -0.97 21.66 -8.01
CA TYR A 823 0.11 22.46 -7.41
C TYR A 823 1.27 22.79 -8.37
N GLY A 824 1.10 22.48 -9.65
CA GLY A 824 1.95 23.03 -10.69
C GLY A 824 3.01 22.11 -11.26
N PHE A 825 3.59 22.64 -12.31
CA PHE A 825 4.76 22.15 -13.01
C PHE A 825 5.89 23.19 -12.86
N ALA A 826 7.11 22.81 -13.14
CA ALA A 826 8.23 23.72 -13.13
C ALA A 826 8.79 23.92 -14.54
N VAL A 827 9.28 25.11 -14.84
CA VAL A 827 9.85 25.49 -16.12
C VAL A 827 11.33 25.79 -15.93
N SER A 828 12.18 25.26 -16.84
CA SER A 828 13.60 25.63 -16.84
C SER A 828 13.82 27.12 -17.12
N ALA A 829 14.92 27.70 -16.62
CA ALA A 829 15.19 29.12 -16.75
C ALA A 829 15.23 29.62 -18.22
N ASP A 830 15.61 28.70 -19.14
CA ASP A 830 15.63 29.00 -20.59
C ASP A 830 14.28 28.78 -21.29
N GLY A 831 13.25 28.27 -20.56
CA GLY A 831 11.92 28.01 -21.11
C GLY A 831 11.84 26.82 -22.07
N ARG A 832 12.87 25.97 -22.10
CA ARG A 832 12.94 24.85 -23.07
C ARG A 832 12.47 23.52 -22.54
N ARG A 833 12.49 23.33 -21.22
CA ARG A 833 12.14 22.08 -20.56
C ARG A 833 11.11 22.31 -19.46
N PHE A 834 10.28 21.30 -19.24
CA PHE A 834 9.23 21.36 -18.24
C PHE A 834 9.34 20.10 -17.35
N LEU A 835 9.38 20.30 -16.04
CA LEU A 835 9.41 19.23 -15.06
C LEU A 835 8.06 19.15 -14.36
N TYR A 836 7.47 17.98 -14.33
CA TYR A 836 6.22 17.74 -13.62
C TYR A 836 6.12 16.30 -13.12
N PRO A 837 5.31 16.04 -12.11
CA PRO A 837 5.02 14.67 -11.67
C PRO A 837 4.09 13.99 -12.68
N ALA A 838 4.66 13.23 -13.61
CA ALA A 838 3.92 12.44 -14.58
C ALA A 838 3.35 11.20 -13.91
N ARG A 839 2.12 10.84 -14.25
CA ARG A 839 1.52 9.59 -13.80
C ARG A 839 2.36 8.41 -14.27
N ASN A 840 2.71 7.50 -13.37
CA ASN A 840 3.35 6.24 -13.75
C ASN A 840 2.28 5.25 -14.21
N PRO A 841 2.17 4.93 -15.51
CA PRO A 841 1.14 4.05 -16.03
C PRO A 841 1.31 2.60 -15.53
N ASP A 842 2.54 2.20 -15.16
CA ASP A 842 2.82 0.87 -14.65
C ASP A 842 2.40 0.69 -13.19
N ALA A 843 2.19 1.79 -12.46
CA ALA A 843 1.67 1.78 -11.09
C ALA A 843 0.13 1.74 -11.01
N SER A 844 -0.59 1.86 -12.13
CA SER A 844 -2.05 1.76 -12.13
C SER A 844 -2.47 0.32 -11.87
N PRO A 845 -3.36 0.07 -10.89
CA PRO A 845 -3.87 -1.28 -10.63
C PRO A 845 -4.56 -1.83 -11.88
N ARG A 846 -4.27 -3.08 -12.21
CA ARG A 846 -4.81 -3.74 -13.42
C ARG A 846 -5.77 -4.89 -13.10
N GLU A 847 -6.13 -5.05 -11.84
CA GLU A 847 -6.97 -6.15 -11.36
C GLU A 847 -7.93 -5.68 -10.27
N ILE A 848 -9.15 -6.22 -10.30
CA ILE A 848 -10.13 -6.13 -9.23
C ILE A 848 -10.22 -7.50 -8.59
N HIS A 849 -9.97 -7.60 -7.30
CA HIS A 849 -10.15 -8.82 -6.52
C HIS A 849 -11.59 -8.94 -6.09
N VAL A 850 -12.18 -10.12 -6.25
CA VAL A 850 -13.59 -10.38 -5.92
C VAL A 850 -13.69 -11.64 -5.09
N VAL A 851 -14.48 -11.58 -4.02
CA VAL A 851 -14.80 -12.68 -3.12
C VAL A 851 -16.31 -12.86 -3.07
N LEU A 852 -16.81 -13.96 -3.62
CA LEU A 852 -18.21 -14.33 -3.51
C LEU A 852 -18.48 -15.05 -2.18
N ASN A 853 -19.67 -14.85 -1.63
CA ASN A 853 -20.09 -15.43 -0.34
C ASN A 853 -19.15 -15.07 0.82
N TRP A 854 -18.51 -13.91 0.75
CA TRP A 854 -17.53 -13.44 1.73
C TRP A 854 -18.05 -13.37 3.16
N PHE A 855 -19.35 -13.19 3.35
CA PHE A 855 -19.96 -13.22 4.70
C PHE A 855 -19.76 -14.55 5.41
N GLU A 856 -19.61 -15.66 4.69
CA GLU A 856 -19.33 -16.97 5.29
C GLU A 856 -17.88 -17.03 5.79
N GLU A 857 -16.94 -16.47 5.03
CA GLU A 857 -15.55 -16.33 5.47
C GLU A 857 -15.43 -15.43 6.71
N LEU A 858 -16.13 -14.29 6.70
CA LEU A 858 -16.13 -13.35 7.82
C LEU A 858 -16.71 -13.97 9.10
N LYS A 859 -17.78 -14.75 8.99
CA LYS A 859 -18.35 -15.50 10.11
C LYS A 859 -17.40 -16.58 10.63
N ALA A 860 -16.71 -17.28 9.74
CA ALA A 860 -15.78 -18.35 10.12
C ALA A 860 -14.56 -17.82 10.89
N ARG A 861 -14.07 -16.62 10.55
CA ARG A 861 -12.95 -15.94 11.24
C ARG A 861 -13.34 -15.30 12.58
N ALA A 862 -14.63 -15.02 12.79
CA ALA A 862 -15.14 -14.39 14.00
C ALA A 862 -15.39 -15.39 15.15
N VAL A 863 -15.18 -16.69 14.94
CA VAL A 863 -15.31 -17.69 16.02
C VAL A 863 -14.02 -17.67 16.85
N PRO A 864 -14.10 -17.45 18.20
CA PRO A 864 -12.93 -17.36 19.06
C PRO A 864 -12.10 -18.65 19.11
#